data_cfdd76418e9028c2752715d1af06751f
#
_entry.id   cfdd76418e9028c2752715d1af06751f
#
_cell.length_a   1.000
_cell.length_b   1.000
_cell.length_c   1.000
_cell.angle_alpha   90.00
_cell.angle_beta   90.00
_cell.angle_gamma   90.00
#
_symmetry.space_group_name_H-M   'P 1'
#
loop_
_entity.id
_entity.type
_entity.pdbx_description
1 polymer ?
#
loop_
_entity_poly.entity_id
_entity_poly.type
_entity_poly.pdbx_seq_one_letter_code
_entity_poly.pdbx_strand_id
1 'polypeptide(L)'
;MFSSSISRDPLGLFSPVMSSLESSSPGVGFEICDGYIFTPDMSRAVAMMDSPFGNSETEHNSRLLKMLRESLDEMEREYPAVSAEIVGGPEIAVGNSSRIKKDSIIAVSLSLVLILLLAAYSISSLRNILLLFLSIGWGWLFAMAGVSLFCGSVSMIVIGISSVILGIAVNYPLHLVVHSSYAPSMRRTIREVISPLVVGNITTVGAFLALVPLKAVALRDLGLFASLLLAGTIVFVLLYLPHFVEIRPVREGKHRLLDRLCELRPDRSKGLVGLILVLTIVFAFFSTKTEFDSNISNINYMTPRQKADMDYFQTLLLQSTNPDLRTVYVLSSGADFDRALEENAAQKAIVDSLESLGAVLKSRSVRPFLSSEAEQKERLGLWADFVRRHSDLLTMELPSQAAKLGFSKTAFSGFDALVRGAGDFIPQGVDYFSPLTKEILSQNVTTLDDGRPYMVDVLTVEKDNLENVKSCFWHCFDLGSLNSTLSNKLSDNFNYIGWVCSLIVFLFLWFSFGSFSLALISFLPMALSWIWILGIMSVFGIKFNIVNIILATFIFGQGDDYTIFITEGCQYEYARRKPILPAYKSSILQSALIMFVGIGTLIVAKHPAMKSLAQVTITGMASVILMAYVIPPLLFNFLTVKNGKIRPHPLTLRTLLFGPPKDALGMVRGRYIYKGKEILRTVGHNLNSSTLANVDSRIEKGCREYGMSDGGYGETALYLALTHPDVRIIARIADAERRQIACVAADGFVENLEFVS
;
A
#
# COMPACT_ATOMS: atom_id res chain seq x y z
N MET A 1 -30.34 42.95 -32.18
CA MET A 1 -29.28 43.07 -31.18
C MET A 1 -28.57 44.43 -31.18
N PHE A 2 -28.13 44.99 -32.31
CA PHE A 2 -27.37 46.24 -32.34
C PHE A 2 -28.10 47.48 -31.73
N SER A 3 -29.41 47.62 -31.88
CA SER A 3 -30.14 48.80 -31.36
C SER A 3 -30.21 48.82 -29.82
N SER A 4 -30.25 47.69 -29.17
CA SER A 4 -30.31 47.63 -27.69
C SER A 4 -28.95 47.86 -27.03
N SER A 5 -27.83 47.48 -27.66
CA SER A 5 -26.51 47.76 -27.17
C SER A 5 -26.11 49.23 -27.28
N ILE A 6 -26.38 49.87 -28.42
CA ILE A 6 -26.12 51.33 -28.60
C ILE A 6 -26.92 52.17 -27.59
N SER A 7 -28.14 51.74 -27.27
CA SER A 7 -28.99 52.46 -26.31
C SER A 7 -28.47 52.46 -24.88
N ARG A 8 -27.76 51.40 -24.51
CA ARG A 8 -27.17 51.20 -23.16
C ARG A 8 -25.73 51.66 -23.08
N ASP A 9 -24.99 51.60 -24.18
CA ASP A 9 -23.56 51.93 -24.24
C ASP A 9 -23.24 52.77 -25.52
N PRO A 10 -23.68 54.02 -25.56
CA PRO A 10 -23.40 54.86 -26.71
C PRO A 10 -21.93 55.26 -26.86
N LEU A 11 -21.11 55.07 -25.84
CA LEU A 11 -19.68 55.37 -25.83
C LEU A 11 -18.81 54.14 -26.13
N GLY A 12 -19.40 52.96 -26.24
CA GLY A 12 -18.67 51.72 -26.50
C GLY A 12 -17.78 51.25 -25.32
N LEU A 13 -18.13 51.62 -24.08
CA LEU A 13 -17.37 51.27 -22.88
C LEU A 13 -17.42 49.78 -22.58
N PHE A 14 -18.44 49.07 -23.05
CA PHE A 14 -18.61 47.64 -22.90
C PHE A 14 -17.71 46.83 -23.84
N SER A 15 -17.27 47.40 -24.96
CA SER A 15 -16.49 46.68 -25.97
C SER A 15 -15.16 46.17 -25.42
N PRO A 16 -14.35 46.94 -24.67
CA PRO A 16 -13.13 46.44 -24.04
C PRO A 16 -13.39 45.37 -22.98
N VAL A 17 -14.51 45.47 -22.24
CA VAL A 17 -14.91 44.45 -21.25
C VAL A 17 -15.27 43.16 -21.96
N MET A 18 -16.06 43.23 -23.04
CA MET A 18 -16.43 42.03 -23.82
C MET A 18 -15.20 41.37 -24.45
N SER A 19 -14.26 42.14 -25.00
CA SER A 19 -13.03 41.59 -25.56
C SER A 19 -12.13 40.94 -24.48
N SER A 20 -12.10 41.49 -23.27
CA SER A 20 -11.42 40.89 -22.13
C SER A 20 -12.10 39.60 -21.68
N LEU A 21 -13.42 39.55 -21.68
CA LEU A 21 -14.18 38.33 -21.37
C LEU A 21 -14.01 37.25 -22.44
N GLU A 22 -14.02 37.62 -23.72
CA GLU A 22 -13.75 36.70 -24.84
C GLU A 22 -12.35 36.13 -24.79
N SER A 23 -11.34 36.94 -24.47
CA SER A 23 -9.96 36.48 -24.31
C SER A 23 -9.77 35.53 -23.11
N SER A 24 -10.61 35.67 -22.09
CA SER A 24 -10.63 34.87 -20.89
C SER A 24 -11.54 33.63 -20.99
N SER A 25 -12.35 33.56 -22.04
CA SER A 25 -13.22 32.42 -22.31
C SER A 25 -12.42 31.15 -22.60
N PRO A 26 -12.94 29.96 -22.27
CA PRO A 26 -12.24 28.68 -22.51
C PRO A 26 -11.98 28.35 -23.98
N GLY A 27 -12.12 29.34 -24.87
CA GLY A 27 -12.04 29.24 -26.32
C GLY A 27 -10.70 28.87 -26.90
N VAL A 28 -10.18 27.72 -26.55
CA VAL A 28 -9.12 27.05 -27.30
C VAL A 28 -9.64 25.64 -27.58
N GLY A 29 -10.15 25.38 -28.80
CA GLY A 29 -10.66 24.10 -29.26
C GLY A 29 -12.18 23.95 -29.30
N PHE A 30 -12.89 25.01 -29.02
CA PHE A 30 -14.34 24.96 -29.14
C PHE A 30 -14.88 26.20 -29.86
N GLU A 31 -15.90 26.00 -30.68
CA GLU A 31 -16.66 27.06 -31.33
C GLU A 31 -18.07 27.15 -30.71
N ILE A 32 -18.55 28.37 -30.50
CA ILE A 32 -19.90 28.59 -29.99
C ILE A 32 -20.80 28.91 -31.18
N CYS A 33 -21.76 28.03 -31.46
CA CYS A 33 -22.73 28.20 -32.49
C CYS A 33 -24.14 28.11 -31.87
N ASP A 34 -24.94 29.13 -32.05
CA ASP A 34 -26.31 29.23 -31.49
C ASP A 34 -26.45 28.97 -29.99
N GLY A 35 -25.39 29.30 -29.24
CA GLY A 35 -25.34 29.08 -27.79
C GLY A 35 -24.88 27.70 -27.34
N TYR A 36 -24.54 26.83 -28.29
CA TYR A 36 -23.95 25.49 -28.00
C TYR A 36 -22.47 25.46 -28.30
N ILE A 37 -21.76 24.62 -27.57
CA ILE A 37 -20.31 24.45 -27.69
C ILE A 37 -20.02 23.28 -28.64
N PHE A 38 -19.27 23.55 -29.71
CA PHE A 38 -18.85 22.55 -30.70
C PHE A 38 -17.33 22.42 -30.77
N THR A 39 -16.86 21.29 -31.25
CA THR A 39 -15.47 21.12 -31.68
C THR A 39 -15.20 21.96 -32.94
N PRO A 40 -13.94 22.36 -33.23
CA PRO A 40 -13.62 23.22 -34.40
C PRO A 40 -14.03 22.62 -35.73
N ASP A 41 -14.12 21.31 -35.84
CA ASP A 41 -14.61 20.59 -37.02
C ASP A 41 -16.14 20.48 -37.08
N MET A 42 -16.82 21.06 -36.11
CA MET A 42 -18.31 21.03 -35.97
C MET A 42 -18.88 19.60 -35.91
N SER A 43 -18.03 18.60 -35.70
CA SER A 43 -18.47 17.19 -35.69
C SER A 43 -19.05 16.75 -34.36
N ARG A 44 -18.72 17.44 -33.26
CA ARG A 44 -19.17 17.08 -31.90
C ARG A 44 -19.66 18.31 -31.14
N ALA A 45 -20.79 18.18 -30.47
CA ALA A 45 -21.28 19.15 -29.48
C ALA A 45 -20.81 18.69 -28.08
N VAL A 46 -20.46 19.65 -27.23
CA VAL A 46 -20.03 19.41 -25.87
C VAL A 46 -21.01 20.03 -24.88
N ALA A 47 -21.64 19.23 -24.03
CA ALA A 47 -22.44 19.68 -22.91
C ALA A 47 -21.67 19.46 -21.62
N MET A 48 -21.43 20.50 -20.85
CA MET A 48 -20.80 20.43 -19.53
C MET A 48 -21.85 20.33 -18.45
N MET A 49 -21.74 19.34 -17.58
CA MET A 49 -22.65 19.10 -16.47
C MET A 49 -21.87 18.88 -15.21
N ASP A 50 -22.22 19.56 -14.13
CA ASP A 50 -21.64 19.33 -12.83
C ASP A 50 -22.49 18.34 -12.02
N SER A 51 -21.84 17.34 -11.43
CA SER A 51 -22.52 16.47 -10.48
C SER A 51 -22.67 17.19 -9.13
N PRO A 52 -23.88 17.20 -8.55
CA PRO A 52 -24.07 17.74 -7.20
C PRO A 52 -23.41 16.89 -6.11
N PHE A 53 -22.86 15.73 -6.49
CA PHE A 53 -22.21 14.77 -5.58
C PHE A 53 -20.70 14.79 -5.82
N GLY A 54 -19.91 14.64 -4.75
CA GLY A 54 -18.47 14.48 -4.87
C GLY A 54 -18.09 13.23 -5.69
N ASN A 55 -16.92 13.25 -6.34
CA ASN A 55 -16.43 12.11 -7.14
C ASN A 55 -16.33 10.79 -6.34
N SER A 56 -16.16 10.86 -5.03
CA SER A 56 -16.11 9.70 -4.12
C SER A 56 -17.48 9.09 -3.79
N GLU A 57 -18.56 9.84 -4.00
CA GLU A 57 -19.93 9.40 -3.73
C GLU A 57 -20.48 8.51 -4.87
N THR A 58 -19.84 7.37 -5.06
CA THR A 58 -20.08 6.49 -6.22
C THR A 58 -21.49 5.93 -6.29
N GLU A 59 -22.21 5.81 -5.18
CA GLU A 59 -23.59 5.33 -5.18
C GLU A 59 -24.56 6.34 -5.77
N HIS A 60 -24.49 7.60 -5.32
CA HIS A 60 -25.32 8.68 -5.84
C HIS A 60 -25.00 8.98 -7.31
N ASN A 61 -23.71 9.10 -7.63
CA ASN A 61 -23.26 9.29 -9.01
C ASN A 61 -23.67 8.12 -9.91
N SER A 62 -23.69 6.88 -9.42
CA SER A 62 -24.14 5.71 -10.21
C SER A 62 -25.64 5.82 -10.61
N ARG A 63 -26.48 6.32 -9.70
CA ARG A 63 -27.90 6.57 -10.00
C ARG A 63 -28.08 7.69 -11.03
N LEU A 64 -27.35 8.80 -10.84
CA LEU A 64 -27.36 9.92 -11.78
C LEU A 64 -26.91 9.48 -13.17
N LEU A 65 -25.76 8.82 -13.27
CA LEU A 65 -25.22 8.34 -14.55
C LEU A 65 -26.11 7.29 -15.22
N LYS A 66 -26.83 6.48 -14.45
CA LYS A 66 -27.80 5.55 -14.99
C LYS A 66 -28.97 6.28 -15.65
N MET A 67 -29.53 7.29 -14.98
CA MET A 67 -30.60 8.12 -15.55
C MET A 67 -30.13 8.84 -16.83
N LEU A 68 -28.91 9.43 -16.81
CA LEU A 68 -28.34 10.08 -17.97
C LEU A 68 -28.18 9.11 -19.15
N ARG A 69 -27.66 7.90 -18.91
CA ARG A 69 -27.51 6.89 -19.97
C ARG A 69 -28.85 6.45 -20.54
N GLU A 70 -29.85 6.24 -19.68
CA GLU A 70 -31.21 5.92 -20.15
C GLU A 70 -31.77 6.99 -21.05
N SER A 71 -31.57 8.29 -20.73
CA SER A 71 -31.98 9.41 -21.56
C SER A 71 -31.17 9.51 -22.85
N LEU A 72 -29.88 9.25 -22.83
CA LEU A 72 -29.02 9.23 -24.03
C LEU A 72 -29.36 8.05 -24.94
N ASP A 73 -29.63 6.86 -24.39
CA ASP A 73 -30.08 5.69 -25.17
C ASP A 73 -31.44 5.97 -25.85
N GLU A 74 -32.33 6.71 -25.20
CA GLU A 74 -33.62 7.13 -25.78
C GLU A 74 -33.41 8.11 -26.93
N MET A 75 -32.52 9.11 -26.73
CA MET A 75 -32.13 10.09 -27.76
C MET A 75 -31.48 9.38 -28.97
N GLU A 76 -30.56 8.45 -28.76
CA GLU A 76 -29.92 7.71 -29.87
C GLU A 76 -30.90 6.83 -30.65
N ARG A 77 -31.99 6.36 -30.02
CA ARG A 77 -33.09 5.65 -30.73
C ARG A 77 -33.92 6.58 -31.58
N GLU A 78 -34.16 7.79 -31.07
CA GLU A 78 -34.91 8.82 -31.81
C GLU A 78 -34.06 9.43 -32.94
N TYR A 79 -32.77 9.61 -32.72
CA TYR A 79 -31.81 10.18 -33.68
C TYR A 79 -30.64 9.22 -33.96
N PRO A 80 -30.80 8.17 -34.77
CA PRO A 80 -29.78 7.14 -34.99
C PRO A 80 -28.46 7.64 -35.62
N ALA A 81 -28.43 8.84 -36.17
CA ALA A 81 -27.23 9.48 -36.70
C ALA A 81 -26.35 10.16 -35.63
N VAL A 82 -26.88 10.29 -34.42
CA VAL A 82 -26.18 10.95 -33.29
C VAL A 82 -25.79 9.90 -32.28
N SER A 83 -24.57 9.95 -31.80
CA SER A 83 -24.11 9.15 -30.67
C SER A 83 -23.62 10.05 -29.55
N ALA A 84 -23.87 9.68 -28.31
CA ALA A 84 -23.48 10.47 -27.15
C ALA A 84 -22.63 9.63 -26.15
N GLU A 85 -21.61 10.24 -25.59
CA GLU A 85 -20.73 9.63 -24.61
C GLU A 85 -20.58 10.53 -23.39
N ILE A 86 -20.50 9.89 -22.20
CA ILE A 86 -20.25 10.59 -20.94
C ILE A 86 -18.76 10.45 -20.60
N VAL A 87 -18.09 11.58 -20.45
CA VAL A 87 -16.67 11.64 -20.07
C VAL A 87 -16.52 12.51 -18.81
N GLY A 88 -15.82 12.02 -17.80
CA GLY A 88 -15.57 12.83 -16.60
C GLY A 88 -15.23 12.01 -15.37
N GLY A 89 -14.87 12.72 -14.29
CA GLY A 89 -14.47 12.10 -13.01
C GLY A 89 -15.53 11.16 -12.42
N PRO A 90 -16.81 11.55 -12.31
CA PRO A 90 -17.86 10.68 -11.79
C PRO A 90 -18.04 9.38 -12.58
N GLU A 91 -17.94 9.44 -13.92
CA GLU A 91 -18.04 8.24 -14.79
C GLU A 91 -16.90 7.25 -14.52
N ILE A 92 -15.66 7.76 -14.42
CA ILE A 92 -14.50 6.94 -14.11
C ILE A 92 -14.61 6.34 -12.70
N ALA A 93 -15.02 7.14 -11.71
CA ALA A 93 -15.16 6.70 -10.32
C ALA A 93 -16.21 5.58 -10.17
N VAL A 94 -17.37 5.73 -10.81
CA VAL A 94 -18.44 4.72 -10.82
C VAL A 94 -18.00 3.47 -11.59
N GLY A 95 -17.33 3.64 -12.74
CA GLY A 95 -16.77 2.56 -13.53
C GLY A 95 -15.76 1.73 -12.72
N ASN A 96 -14.83 2.40 -12.05
CA ASN A 96 -13.85 1.78 -11.14
C ASN A 96 -14.54 1.02 -10.00
N SER A 97 -15.44 1.66 -9.27
CA SER A 97 -16.15 1.06 -8.14
C SER A 97 -16.92 -0.19 -8.55
N SER A 98 -17.68 -0.10 -9.64
CA SER A 98 -18.46 -1.22 -10.20
C SER A 98 -17.55 -2.36 -10.66
N ARG A 99 -16.40 -2.03 -11.27
CA ARG A 99 -15.43 -3.02 -11.74
C ARG A 99 -14.73 -3.70 -10.57
N ILE A 100 -14.26 -2.96 -9.57
CA ILE A 100 -13.67 -3.50 -8.36
C ILE A 100 -14.65 -4.46 -7.69
N LYS A 101 -15.94 -4.07 -7.54
CA LYS A 101 -16.97 -4.92 -6.94
C LYS A 101 -17.14 -6.24 -7.70
N LYS A 102 -17.24 -6.20 -9.02
CA LYS A 102 -17.36 -7.42 -9.85
C LYS A 102 -16.13 -8.30 -9.75
N ASP A 103 -14.94 -7.72 -9.91
CA ASP A 103 -13.67 -8.45 -9.84
C ASP A 103 -13.45 -9.05 -8.45
N SER A 104 -13.84 -8.33 -7.38
CA SER A 104 -13.78 -8.83 -6.01
C SER A 104 -14.66 -10.04 -5.77
N ILE A 105 -15.93 -9.99 -6.22
CA ILE A 105 -16.86 -11.12 -6.08
C ILE A 105 -16.29 -12.33 -6.83
N ILE A 106 -15.80 -12.15 -8.06
CA ILE A 106 -15.20 -13.24 -8.85
C ILE A 106 -13.95 -13.79 -8.14
N ALA A 107 -13.03 -12.91 -7.72
CA ALA A 107 -11.78 -13.33 -7.09
C ALA A 107 -12.01 -14.04 -5.76
N VAL A 108 -12.88 -13.53 -4.88
CA VAL A 108 -13.22 -14.17 -3.60
C VAL A 108 -13.92 -15.51 -3.81
N SER A 109 -14.92 -15.56 -4.70
CA SER A 109 -15.64 -16.80 -4.98
C SER A 109 -14.72 -17.88 -5.58
N LEU A 110 -13.90 -17.50 -6.56
CA LEU A 110 -12.94 -18.41 -7.19
C LEU A 110 -11.87 -18.86 -6.18
N SER A 111 -11.37 -17.94 -5.36
CA SER A 111 -10.42 -18.25 -4.28
C SER A 111 -11.01 -19.27 -3.29
N LEU A 112 -12.22 -19.03 -2.79
CA LEU A 112 -12.88 -19.95 -1.86
C LEU A 112 -13.08 -21.36 -2.47
N VAL A 113 -13.50 -21.43 -3.73
CA VAL A 113 -13.66 -22.74 -4.44
C VAL A 113 -12.31 -23.45 -4.59
N LEU A 114 -11.27 -22.74 -5.03
CA LEU A 114 -9.95 -23.35 -5.22
C LEU A 114 -9.29 -23.72 -3.88
N ILE A 115 -9.46 -22.92 -2.84
CA ILE A 115 -9.00 -23.24 -1.47
C ILE A 115 -9.75 -24.47 -0.95
N LEU A 116 -11.07 -24.59 -1.20
CA LEU A 116 -11.86 -25.75 -0.83
C LEU A 116 -11.35 -27.02 -1.54
N LEU A 117 -11.09 -26.95 -2.83
CA LEU A 117 -10.54 -28.07 -3.60
C LEU A 117 -9.16 -28.49 -3.09
N LEU A 118 -8.29 -27.53 -2.81
CA LEU A 118 -6.95 -27.79 -2.27
C LEU A 118 -7.03 -28.37 -0.84
N ALA A 119 -7.91 -27.81 0.00
CA ALA A 119 -8.16 -28.34 1.34
C ALA A 119 -8.74 -29.77 1.28
N ALA A 120 -9.67 -30.06 0.37
CA ALA A 120 -10.21 -31.40 0.18
C ALA A 120 -9.16 -32.40 -0.34
N TYR A 121 -8.21 -31.93 -1.14
CA TYR A 121 -7.06 -32.75 -1.56
C TYR A 121 -6.09 -33.02 -0.40
N SER A 122 -5.82 -32.02 0.45
CA SER A 122 -4.82 -32.06 1.54
C SER A 122 -5.38 -32.70 2.81
N ILE A 123 -6.62 -32.37 3.17
CA ILE A 123 -7.24 -32.72 4.45
C ILE A 123 -8.25 -33.85 4.22
N SER A 124 -8.06 -34.98 4.91
CA SER A 124 -8.92 -36.16 4.75
C SER A 124 -10.27 -36.08 5.51
N SER A 125 -10.52 -35.02 6.27
CA SER A 125 -11.73 -34.87 7.11
C SER A 125 -12.55 -33.67 6.68
N LEU A 126 -13.79 -33.90 6.26
CA LEU A 126 -14.75 -32.83 5.93
C LEU A 126 -14.98 -31.88 7.12
N ARG A 127 -15.02 -32.45 8.35
CA ARG A 127 -15.14 -31.67 9.58
C ARG A 127 -14.00 -30.66 9.72
N ASN A 128 -12.76 -31.06 9.49
CA ASN A 128 -11.60 -30.17 9.59
C ASN A 128 -11.62 -29.10 8.49
N ILE A 129 -12.12 -29.42 7.31
CA ILE A 129 -12.31 -28.42 6.23
C ILE A 129 -13.34 -27.39 6.64
N LEU A 130 -14.51 -27.82 7.18
CA LEU A 130 -15.55 -26.90 7.66
C LEU A 130 -15.03 -26.00 8.79
N LEU A 131 -14.26 -26.55 9.72
CA LEU A 131 -13.64 -25.80 10.83
C LEU A 131 -12.63 -24.75 10.33
N LEU A 132 -11.90 -25.05 9.26
CA LEU A 132 -11.00 -24.12 8.61
C LEU A 132 -11.79 -22.90 8.08
N PHE A 133 -12.87 -23.14 7.32
CA PHE A 133 -13.72 -22.05 6.81
C PHE A 133 -14.43 -21.27 7.93
N LEU A 134 -14.84 -21.96 9.01
CA LEU A 134 -15.45 -21.30 10.17
C LEU A 134 -14.46 -20.36 10.86
N SER A 135 -13.17 -20.77 10.95
CA SER A 135 -12.12 -19.92 11.53
C SER A 135 -11.92 -18.62 10.73
N ILE A 136 -11.95 -18.72 9.40
CA ILE A 136 -11.83 -17.56 8.51
C ILE A 136 -13.06 -16.67 8.60
N GLY A 137 -14.25 -17.28 8.59
CA GLY A 137 -15.52 -16.56 8.73
C GLY A 137 -15.61 -15.78 10.03
N TRP A 138 -15.13 -16.36 11.13
CA TRP A 138 -15.01 -15.68 12.41
C TRP A 138 -14.04 -14.49 12.33
N GLY A 139 -12.84 -14.68 11.76
CA GLY A 139 -11.87 -13.60 11.56
C GLY A 139 -12.44 -12.45 10.73
N TRP A 140 -13.18 -12.79 9.67
CA TRP A 140 -13.86 -11.80 8.83
C TRP A 140 -14.89 -10.99 9.61
N LEU A 141 -15.77 -11.66 10.36
CA LEU A 141 -16.77 -10.99 11.20
C LEU A 141 -16.11 -10.10 12.24
N PHE A 142 -15.03 -10.57 12.86
CA PHE A 142 -14.26 -9.80 13.83
C PHE A 142 -13.66 -8.53 13.20
N ALA A 143 -13.10 -8.65 11.98
CA ALA A 143 -12.54 -7.51 11.26
C ALA A 143 -13.62 -6.50 10.87
N MET A 144 -14.75 -6.97 10.32
CA MET A 144 -15.84 -6.09 9.92
C MET A 144 -16.45 -5.35 11.13
N ALA A 145 -16.63 -6.04 12.24
CA ALA A 145 -17.10 -5.41 13.48
C ALA A 145 -16.12 -4.34 13.99
N GLY A 146 -14.81 -4.67 13.99
CA GLY A 146 -13.79 -3.73 14.42
C GLY A 146 -13.67 -2.51 13.51
N VAL A 147 -13.65 -2.69 12.19
CA VAL A 147 -13.57 -1.55 11.25
C VAL A 147 -14.83 -0.69 11.32
N SER A 148 -16.02 -1.30 11.46
CA SER A 148 -17.26 -0.55 11.68
C SER A 148 -17.20 0.31 12.95
N LEU A 149 -16.55 -0.18 14.00
CA LEU A 149 -16.40 0.54 15.26
C LEU A 149 -15.41 1.70 15.19
N PHE A 150 -14.27 1.52 14.45
CA PHE A 150 -13.17 2.48 14.44
C PHE A 150 -13.22 3.47 13.26
N CYS A 151 -13.74 3.06 12.10
CA CYS A 151 -13.68 3.83 10.85
C CYS A 151 -15.05 4.20 10.29
N GLY A 152 -16.13 3.49 10.66
CA GLY A 152 -17.49 3.69 10.14
C GLY A 152 -17.69 3.24 8.69
N SER A 153 -16.68 3.29 7.84
CA SER A 153 -16.72 2.87 6.43
C SER A 153 -15.41 2.18 6.02
N VAL A 154 -15.47 1.39 4.96
CA VAL A 154 -14.32 0.65 4.40
C VAL A 154 -14.15 1.00 2.94
N SER A 155 -12.93 1.28 2.51
CA SER A 155 -12.61 1.49 1.11
C SER A 155 -12.92 0.25 0.26
N MET A 156 -13.56 0.44 -0.91
CA MET A 156 -13.87 -0.66 -1.85
C MET A 156 -12.64 -1.43 -2.31
N ILE A 157 -11.47 -0.78 -2.37
CA ILE A 157 -10.19 -1.43 -2.71
C ILE A 157 -9.81 -2.47 -1.65
N VAL A 158 -10.08 -2.21 -0.36
CA VAL A 158 -9.82 -3.16 0.74
C VAL A 158 -10.64 -4.43 0.55
N ILE A 159 -11.92 -4.29 0.21
CA ILE A 159 -12.79 -5.44 -0.11
C ILE A 159 -12.25 -6.19 -1.33
N GLY A 160 -11.76 -5.46 -2.34
CA GLY A 160 -11.14 -6.04 -3.54
C GLY A 160 -9.91 -6.90 -3.23
N ILE A 161 -9.06 -6.45 -2.34
CA ILE A 161 -7.81 -7.12 -1.95
C ILE A 161 -8.06 -8.21 -0.87
N SER A 162 -9.24 -8.25 -0.28
CA SER A 162 -9.56 -9.16 0.82
C SER A 162 -9.35 -10.65 0.50
N SER A 163 -9.47 -11.06 -0.78
CA SER A 163 -9.16 -12.44 -1.21
C SER A 163 -7.71 -12.86 -0.89
N VAL A 164 -6.77 -11.92 -0.99
CA VAL A 164 -5.36 -12.13 -0.61
C VAL A 164 -5.23 -12.31 0.90
N ILE A 165 -5.88 -11.42 1.67
CA ILE A 165 -5.82 -11.46 3.14
C ILE A 165 -6.49 -12.73 3.67
N LEU A 166 -7.59 -13.18 3.04
CA LEU A 166 -8.21 -14.47 3.34
C LEU A 166 -7.24 -15.63 3.10
N GLY A 167 -6.48 -15.59 1.98
CA GLY A 167 -5.43 -16.57 1.70
C GLY A 167 -4.36 -16.62 2.80
N ILE A 168 -4.00 -15.48 3.39
CA ILE A 168 -3.08 -15.40 4.54
C ILE A 168 -3.73 -15.99 5.80
N ALA A 169 -4.95 -15.61 6.10
CA ALA A 169 -5.66 -16.06 7.31
C ALA A 169 -5.87 -17.58 7.36
N VAL A 170 -6.04 -18.22 6.19
CA VAL A 170 -6.15 -19.70 6.07
C VAL A 170 -4.94 -20.42 6.63
N ASN A 171 -3.75 -19.82 6.60
CA ASN A 171 -2.51 -20.46 7.04
C ASN A 171 -2.58 -20.91 8.50
N TYR A 172 -3.14 -20.11 9.40
CA TYR A 172 -3.16 -20.42 10.83
C TYR A 172 -3.96 -21.68 11.16
N PRO A 173 -5.24 -21.82 10.78
CA PRO A 173 -5.99 -23.05 11.00
C PRO A 173 -5.41 -24.23 10.21
N LEU A 174 -4.87 -23.99 9.00
CA LEU A 174 -4.25 -25.03 8.19
C LEU A 174 -3.02 -25.64 8.86
N HIS A 175 -2.10 -24.81 9.37
CA HIS A 175 -0.92 -25.28 10.08
C HIS A 175 -1.29 -26.16 11.28
N LEU A 176 -2.28 -25.77 12.08
CA LEU A 176 -2.75 -26.58 13.20
C LEU A 176 -3.33 -27.92 12.73
N VAL A 177 -4.20 -27.91 11.71
CA VAL A 177 -4.86 -29.12 11.19
C VAL A 177 -3.86 -30.06 10.54
N VAL A 178 -2.97 -29.57 9.67
CA VAL A 178 -1.96 -30.39 9.01
C VAL A 178 -0.99 -30.99 10.01
N HIS A 179 -0.49 -30.18 10.95
CA HIS A 179 0.47 -30.67 11.95
C HIS A 179 -0.17 -31.69 12.90
N SER A 180 -1.47 -31.58 13.20
CA SER A 180 -2.20 -32.57 14.01
C SER A 180 -2.18 -33.97 13.42
N SER A 181 -2.02 -34.11 12.09
CA SER A 181 -1.94 -35.40 11.40
C SER A 181 -0.60 -36.11 11.58
N TYR A 182 0.44 -35.40 12.00
CA TYR A 182 1.78 -35.93 12.27
C TYR A 182 2.05 -36.15 13.77
N ALA A 183 1.20 -35.61 14.64
CA ALA A 183 1.37 -35.70 16.09
C ALA A 183 0.43 -36.75 16.72
N PRO A 184 0.87 -37.45 17.80
CA PRO A 184 0.06 -38.47 18.45
C PRO A 184 -1.12 -37.92 19.25
N SER A 185 -1.14 -36.63 19.58
CA SER A 185 -2.21 -35.98 20.33
C SER A 185 -2.28 -34.50 20.06
N MET A 186 -3.49 -33.90 20.20
CA MET A 186 -3.71 -32.46 20.02
C MET A 186 -2.89 -31.62 21.02
N ARG A 187 -2.70 -32.11 22.26
CA ARG A 187 -1.88 -31.43 23.25
C ARG A 187 -0.41 -31.29 22.82
N ARG A 188 0.10 -32.29 22.12
CA ARG A 188 1.46 -32.26 21.55
C ARG A 188 1.52 -31.34 20.33
N THR A 189 0.53 -31.42 19.45
CA THR A 189 0.38 -30.49 18.31
C THR A 189 0.44 -29.04 18.76
N ILE A 190 -0.40 -28.67 19.74
CA ILE A 190 -0.43 -27.29 20.26
C ILE A 190 0.94 -26.89 20.81
N ARG A 191 1.59 -27.75 21.62
CA ARG A 191 2.92 -27.44 22.17
C ARG A 191 3.98 -27.20 21.11
N GLU A 192 3.92 -27.91 20.00
CA GLU A 192 4.88 -27.79 18.90
C GLU A 192 4.60 -26.59 17.99
N VAL A 193 3.33 -26.20 17.80
CA VAL A 193 2.91 -25.22 16.80
C VAL A 193 2.52 -23.85 17.38
N ILE A 194 2.22 -23.75 18.69
CA ILE A 194 1.75 -22.50 19.30
C ILE A 194 2.77 -21.37 19.20
N SER A 195 4.05 -21.67 19.42
CA SER A 195 5.12 -20.65 19.37
C SER A 195 5.25 -20.04 17.97
N PRO A 196 5.47 -20.81 16.89
CA PRO A 196 5.56 -20.26 15.55
C PRO A 196 4.26 -19.60 15.08
N LEU A 197 3.09 -20.16 15.43
CA LEU A 197 1.80 -19.56 15.05
C LEU A 197 1.56 -18.18 15.70
N VAL A 198 1.85 -18.06 17.00
CA VAL A 198 1.64 -16.79 17.71
C VAL A 198 2.65 -15.74 17.26
N VAL A 199 3.91 -16.13 17.10
CA VAL A 199 4.96 -15.20 16.67
C VAL A 199 4.70 -14.74 15.25
N GLY A 200 4.43 -15.65 14.32
CA GLY A 200 4.09 -15.31 12.94
C GLY A 200 2.84 -14.44 12.84
N ASN A 201 1.80 -14.72 13.66
CA ASN A 201 0.62 -13.85 13.68
C ASN A 201 0.95 -12.43 14.18
N ILE A 202 1.71 -12.30 15.27
CA ILE A 202 2.07 -10.98 15.83
C ILE A 202 2.92 -10.19 14.85
N THR A 203 3.87 -10.82 14.16
CA THR A 203 4.72 -10.16 13.15
C THR A 203 3.90 -9.72 11.96
N THR A 204 2.99 -10.57 11.47
CA THR A 204 2.10 -10.25 10.35
C THR A 204 1.13 -9.12 10.71
N VAL A 205 0.50 -9.18 11.89
CA VAL A 205 -0.35 -8.10 12.41
C VAL A 205 0.45 -6.81 12.54
N GLY A 206 1.68 -6.88 13.09
CA GLY A 206 2.57 -5.74 13.22
C GLY A 206 2.95 -5.11 11.87
N ALA A 207 3.22 -5.94 10.85
CA ALA A 207 3.50 -5.47 9.51
C ALA A 207 2.29 -4.75 8.88
N PHE A 208 1.07 -5.25 9.07
CA PHE A 208 -0.14 -4.57 8.60
C PHE A 208 -0.44 -3.29 9.40
N LEU A 209 -0.22 -3.28 10.70
CA LEU A 209 -0.37 -2.08 11.53
C LEU A 209 0.60 -0.96 11.12
N ALA A 210 1.75 -1.28 10.53
CA ALA A 210 2.67 -0.29 9.98
C ALA A 210 2.05 0.56 8.83
N LEU A 211 0.95 0.09 8.22
CA LEU A 211 0.19 0.86 7.22
C LEU A 211 -0.73 1.93 7.84
N VAL A 212 -1.13 1.77 9.10
CA VAL A 212 -2.14 2.64 9.75
C VAL A 212 -1.70 4.11 9.85
N PRO A 213 -0.42 4.45 10.11
CA PRO A 213 0.03 5.85 10.15
C PRO A 213 0.09 6.55 8.79
N LEU A 214 -0.07 5.82 7.68
CA LEU A 214 0.01 6.40 6.34
C LEU A 214 -1.19 7.30 6.03
N LYS A 215 -0.95 8.36 5.28
CA LYS A 215 -2.01 9.31 4.85
C LYS A 215 -2.94 8.72 3.78
N ALA A 216 -2.52 7.69 3.08
CA ALA A 216 -3.33 7.01 2.08
C ALA A 216 -4.45 6.19 2.75
N VAL A 217 -5.68 6.66 2.67
CA VAL A 217 -6.87 6.07 3.33
C VAL A 217 -7.00 4.57 3.01
N ALA A 218 -6.85 4.18 1.74
CA ALA A 218 -6.96 2.79 1.32
C ALA A 218 -5.91 1.88 1.99
N LEU A 219 -4.67 2.36 2.19
CA LEU A 219 -3.61 1.61 2.87
C LEU A 219 -3.87 1.50 4.37
N ARG A 220 -4.30 2.59 4.99
CA ARG A 220 -4.67 2.63 6.41
C ARG A 220 -5.81 1.66 6.72
N ASP A 221 -6.89 1.72 5.94
CA ASP A 221 -8.06 0.86 6.11
C ASP A 221 -7.69 -0.62 5.90
N LEU A 222 -6.82 -0.90 4.91
CA LEU A 222 -6.31 -2.25 4.67
C LEU A 222 -5.49 -2.75 5.85
N GLY A 223 -4.60 -1.92 6.39
CA GLY A 223 -3.78 -2.27 7.54
C GLY A 223 -4.62 -2.63 8.76
N LEU A 224 -5.64 -1.83 9.05
CA LEU A 224 -6.56 -2.09 10.16
C LEU A 224 -7.41 -3.34 9.92
N PHE A 225 -8.02 -3.47 8.74
CA PHE A 225 -8.85 -4.62 8.38
C PHE A 225 -8.07 -5.94 8.46
N ALA A 226 -6.87 -5.99 7.83
CA ALA A 226 -6.03 -7.17 7.83
C ALA A 226 -5.58 -7.55 9.25
N SER A 227 -5.14 -6.57 10.04
CA SER A 227 -4.72 -6.80 11.43
C SER A 227 -5.83 -7.39 12.29
N LEU A 228 -7.04 -6.85 12.19
CA LEU A 228 -8.21 -7.34 12.93
C LEU A 228 -8.63 -8.73 12.45
N LEU A 229 -8.59 -8.99 11.14
CA LEU A 229 -8.94 -10.30 10.59
C LEU A 229 -7.99 -11.38 11.09
N LEU A 230 -6.68 -11.12 11.05
CA LEU A 230 -5.66 -12.07 11.50
C LEU A 230 -5.70 -12.28 13.02
N ALA A 231 -5.89 -11.20 13.80
CA ALA A 231 -6.06 -11.29 15.25
C ALA A 231 -7.32 -12.08 15.64
N GLY A 232 -8.44 -11.84 14.96
CA GLY A 232 -9.67 -12.62 15.19
C GLY A 232 -9.51 -14.08 14.82
N THR A 233 -8.84 -14.36 13.70
CA THR A 233 -8.59 -15.74 13.24
C THR A 233 -7.72 -16.52 14.22
N ILE A 234 -6.59 -15.93 14.69
CA ILE A 234 -5.68 -16.64 15.62
C ILE A 234 -6.34 -16.92 16.97
N VAL A 235 -7.18 -16.01 17.47
CA VAL A 235 -7.94 -16.23 18.70
C VAL A 235 -8.86 -17.45 18.56
N PHE A 236 -9.57 -17.57 17.44
CA PHE A 236 -10.39 -18.75 17.17
C PHE A 236 -9.54 -20.03 17.05
N VAL A 237 -8.44 -19.96 16.34
CA VAL A 237 -7.54 -21.10 16.12
C VAL A 237 -6.92 -21.61 17.41
N LEU A 238 -6.59 -20.76 18.34
CA LEU A 238 -5.96 -21.17 19.61
C LEU A 238 -6.95 -21.61 20.67
N LEU A 239 -8.12 -20.95 20.74
CA LEU A 239 -9.09 -21.19 21.82
C LEU A 239 -10.13 -22.24 21.46
N TYR A 240 -10.67 -22.22 20.23
CA TYR A 240 -11.80 -23.06 19.85
C TYR A 240 -11.40 -24.24 18.96
N LEU A 241 -10.59 -24.00 17.94
CA LEU A 241 -10.26 -25.01 16.93
C LEU A 241 -9.70 -26.33 17.51
N PRO A 242 -8.82 -26.35 18.53
CA PRO A 242 -8.22 -27.57 19.06
C PRO A 242 -9.24 -28.54 19.68
N HIS A 243 -10.37 -28.02 20.17
CA HIS A 243 -11.40 -28.85 20.79
C HIS A 243 -12.25 -29.64 19.79
N PHE A 244 -12.23 -29.20 18.52
CA PHE A 244 -13.11 -29.78 17.49
C PHE A 244 -12.36 -30.48 16.35
N VAL A 245 -11.04 -30.29 16.24
CA VAL A 245 -10.24 -30.93 15.18
C VAL A 245 -10.19 -32.44 15.38
N GLU A 246 -10.46 -33.17 14.32
CA GLU A 246 -10.33 -34.63 14.24
C GLU A 246 -8.91 -34.99 13.81
N ILE A 247 -8.18 -35.71 14.69
CA ILE A 247 -6.82 -36.18 14.39
C ILE A 247 -6.93 -37.41 13.47
N ARG A 248 -6.51 -37.27 12.24
CA ARG A 248 -6.40 -38.37 11.28
C ARG A 248 -4.97 -38.48 10.78
N PRO A 249 -4.34 -39.65 10.94
CA PRO A 249 -2.99 -39.84 10.44
C PRO A 249 -2.95 -39.71 8.91
N VAL A 250 -1.86 -39.19 8.40
CA VAL A 250 -1.62 -39.07 6.96
C VAL A 250 -1.64 -40.45 6.33
N ARG A 251 -2.45 -40.66 5.28
CA ARG A 251 -2.41 -41.88 4.50
C ARG A 251 -1.13 -41.91 3.65
N GLU A 252 -0.25 -42.86 3.92
CA GLU A 252 0.98 -43.03 3.16
C GLU A 252 0.68 -43.17 1.64
N GLY A 253 1.41 -42.41 0.83
CA GLY A 253 1.35 -42.50 -0.64
C GLY A 253 0.34 -41.61 -1.34
N LYS A 254 -0.47 -40.81 -0.64
CA LYS A 254 -1.49 -39.95 -1.29
C LYS A 254 -0.91 -38.68 -1.97
N HIS A 255 0.28 -38.21 -1.55
CA HIS A 255 0.87 -36.93 -2.00
C HIS A 255 2.28 -37.05 -2.56
N ARG A 256 2.56 -38.07 -3.38
CA ARG A 256 3.91 -38.38 -3.90
C ARG A 256 4.70 -37.19 -4.48
N LEU A 257 4.04 -36.26 -5.13
CA LEU A 257 4.69 -35.07 -5.69
C LEU A 257 5.09 -34.05 -4.60
N LEU A 258 4.16 -33.74 -3.69
CA LEU A 258 4.43 -32.83 -2.56
C LEU A 258 5.49 -33.41 -1.64
N ASP A 259 5.40 -34.71 -1.32
CA ASP A 259 6.36 -35.39 -0.47
C ASP A 259 7.78 -35.37 -1.08
N ARG A 260 7.91 -35.61 -2.40
CA ARG A 260 9.20 -35.47 -3.10
C ARG A 260 9.77 -34.05 -3.04
N LEU A 261 8.90 -33.02 -3.21
CA LEU A 261 9.34 -31.62 -3.09
C LEU A 261 9.79 -31.26 -1.67
N CYS A 262 9.12 -31.83 -0.66
CA CYS A 262 9.48 -31.63 0.75
C CYS A 262 10.79 -32.31 1.16
N GLU A 263 11.12 -33.46 0.52
CA GLU A 263 12.37 -34.17 0.72
C GLU A 263 13.57 -33.49 0.06
N LEU A 264 13.33 -32.61 -0.93
CA LEU A 264 14.41 -31.88 -1.58
C LEU A 264 15.25 -31.10 -0.58
N ARG A 265 16.56 -31.24 -0.69
CA ARG A 265 17.57 -30.52 0.09
C ARG A 265 18.38 -29.60 -0.84
N PRO A 266 17.76 -28.51 -1.35
CA PRO A 266 18.43 -27.58 -2.26
C PRO A 266 19.63 -26.90 -1.61
N ASP A 267 19.61 -26.74 -0.30
CA ASP A 267 20.71 -26.24 0.53
C ASP A 267 22.03 -27.04 0.39
N ARG A 268 21.95 -28.32 -0.02
CA ARG A 268 23.12 -29.18 -0.23
C ARG A 268 23.70 -29.12 -1.65
N SER A 269 22.96 -28.57 -2.60
CA SER A 269 23.42 -28.45 -3.98
C SER A 269 24.29 -27.21 -4.16
N LYS A 270 25.61 -27.39 -4.26
CA LYS A 270 26.55 -26.29 -4.48
C LYS A 270 26.26 -25.46 -5.72
N GLY A 271 25.79 -26.11 -6.80
CA GLY A 271 25.42 -25.44 -8.06
C GLY A 271 24.20 -24.53 -7.86
N LEU A 272 23.16 -25.00 -7.18
CA LEU A 272 21.97 -24.21 -6.93
C LEU A 272 22.23 -23.03 -6.00
N VAL A 273 23.01 -23.25 -4.93
CA VAL A 273 23.42 -22.19 -4.01
C VAL A 273 24.27 -21.13 -4.74
N GLY A 274 25.21 -21.59 -5.60
CA GLY A 274 26.00 -20.69 -6.44
C GLY A 274 25.14 -19.88 -7.41
N LEU A 275 24.15 -20.51 -8.05
CA LEU A 275 23.19 -19.81 -8.93
C LEU A 275 22.39 -18.75 -8.16
N ILE A 276 21.86 -19.09 -6.99
CA ILE A 276 21.11 -18.13 -6.16
C ILE A 276 22.01 -16.94 -5.77
N LEU A 277 23.27 -17.17 -5.43
CA LEU A 277 24.20 -16.11 -5.08
C LEU A 277 24.49 -15.19 -6.28
N VAL A 278 24.74 -15.75 -7.46
CA VAL A 278 24.94 -14.97 -8.69
C VAL A 278 23.68 -14.14 -9.02
N LEU A 279 22.50 -14.78 -8.99
CA LEU A 279 21.24 -14.06 -9.24
C LEU A 279 20.99 -12.98 -8.19
N THR A 280 21.36 -13.19 -6.93
CA THR A 280 21.23 -12.16 -5.90
C THR A 280 22.09 -10.94 -6.20
N ILE A 281 23.33 -11.14 -6.68
CA ILE A 281 24.21 -10.03 -7.09
C ILE A 281 23.61 -9.29 -8.29
N VAL A 282 23.11 -10.02 -9.29
CA VAL A 282 22.48 -9.44 -10.48
C VAL A 282 21.25 -8.62 -10.08
N PHE A 283 20.36 -9.19 -9.27
CA PHE A 283 19.15 -8.49 -8.84
C PHE A 283 19.44 -7.34 -7.87
N ALA A 284 20.51 -7.42 -7.07
CA ALA A 284 20.98 -6.29 -6.27
C ALA A 284 21.40 -5.10 -7.14
N PHE A 285 22.07 -5.35 -8.28
CA PHE A 285 22.39 -4.29 -9.22
C PHE A 285 21.12 -3.67 -9.83
N PHE A 286 20.16 -4.51 -10.28
CA PHE A 286 18.94 -4.01 -10.88
C PHE A 286 17.97 -3.37 -9.86
N SER A 287 18.05 -3.73 -8.58
CA SER A 287 17.18 -3.16 -7.54
C SER A 287 17.34 -1.64 -7.38
N THR A 288 18.49 -1.07 -7.75
CA THR A 288 18.74 0.38 -7.73
C THR A 288 18.01 1.14 -8.85
N LYS A 289 17.45 0.43 -9.84
CA LYS A 289 16.74 0.99 -11.00
C LYS A 289 15.22 0.82 -10.89
N THR A 290 14.72 0.59 -9.69
CA THR A 290 13.28 0.42 -9.45
C THR A 290 12.55 1.74 -9.70
N GLU A 291 11.46 1.69 -10.46
CA GLU A 291 10.64 2.84 -10.81
C GLU A 291 9.29 2.82 -10.11
N PHE A 292 8.77 4.02 -9.83
CA PHE A 292 7.44 4.24 -9.27
C PHE A 292 6.53 4.88 -10.33
N ASP A 293 5.33 4.31 -10.51
CA ASP A 293 4.31 4.86 -11.39
C ASP A 293 3.41 5.83 -10.60
N SER A 294 3.59 7.11 -10.84
CA SER A 294 2.82 8.19 -10.25
C SER A 294 1.54 8.52 -11.02
N ASN A 295 1.37 7.95 -12.22
CA ASN A 295 0.18 8.24 -13.02
C ASN A 295 -1.03 7.45 -12.51
N ILE A 296 -1.90 8.15 -11.77
CA ILE A 296 -3.14 7.59 -11.21
C ILE A 296 -4.05 7.01 -12.30
N SER A 297 -3.99 7.53 -13.53
CA SER A 297 -4.78 7.02 -14.64
C SER A 297 -4.45 5.56 -15.00
N ASN A 298 -3.21 5.12 -14.78
CA ASN A 298 -2.79 3.74 -15.02
C ASN A 298 -3.38 2.74 -14.02
N ILE A 299 -3.85 3.23 -12.88
CA ILE A 299 -4.46 2.42 -11.82
C ILE A 299 -5.98 2.33 -12.01
N ASN A 300 -6.58 3.32 -12.67
CA ASN A 300 -8.00 3.39 -12.91
C ASN A 300 -8.44 2.43 -14.01
N TYR A 301 -9.61 1.82 -13.82
CA TYR A 301 -10.23 1.03 -14.87
C TYR A 301 -11.01 1.95 -15.83
N MET A 302 -10.63 1.92 -17.08
CA MET A 302 -11.38 2.52 -18.19
C MET A 302 -11.56 1.48 -19.29
N THR A 303 -12.71 1.46 -19.93
CA THR A 303 -12.89 0.69 -21.16
C THR A 303 -12.03 1.30 -22.28
N PRO A 304 -11.65 0.54 -23.31
CA PRO A 304 -10.89 1.10 -24.44
C PRO A 304 -11.57 2.32 -25.08
N ARG A 305 -12.91 2.32 -25.14
CA ARG A 305 -13.71 3.44 -25.65
C ARG A 305 -13.59 4.66 -24.72
N GLN A 306 -13.86 4.51 -23.43
CA GLN A 306 -13.71 5.59 -22.46
C GLN A 306 -12.30 6.20 -22.45
N LYS A 307 -11.27 5.37 -22.63
CA LYS A 307 -9.90 5.86 -22.72
C LYS A 307 -9.69 6.68 -23.99
N ALA A 308 -10.16 6.20 -25.13
CA ALA A 308 -10.06 6.93 -26.41
C ALA A 308 -10.81 8.27 -26.35
N ASP A 309 -12.01 8.29 -25.77
CA ASP A 309 -12.81 9.51 -25.61
C ASP A 309 -12.16 10.49 -24.64
N MET A 310 -11.58 10.00 -23.55
CA MET A 310 -10.82 10.84 -22.61
C MET A 310 -9.56 11.42 -23.25
N ASP A 311 -8.78 10.62 -23.96
CA ASP A 311 -7.57 11.04 -24.66
C ASP A 311 -7.92 12.08 -25.74
N TYR A 312 -9.03 11.86 -26.47
CA TYR A 312 -9.54 12.80 -27.46
C TYR A 312 -9.99 14.13 -26.81
N PHE A 313 -10.76 14.06 -25.72
CA PHE A 313 -11.21 15.23 -24.98
C PHE A 313 -10.05 16.04 -24.38
N GLN A 314 -9.05 15.35 -23.83
CA GLN A 314 -7.83 16.00 -23.34
C GLN A 314 -7.07 16.70 -24.49
N THR A 315 -7.00 16.08 -25.67
CA THR A 315 -6.38 16.68 -26.84
C THR A 315 -7.10 17.94 -27.27
N LEU A 316 -8.44 17.93 -27.25
CA LEU A 316 -9.25 19.09 -27.53
C LEU A 316 -9.07 20.23 -26.50
N LEU A 317 -9.06 19.89 -25.20
CA LEU A 317 -8.85 20.87 -24.14
C LEU A 317 -7.45 21.50 -24.18
N LEU A 318 -6.45 20.72 -24.48
CA LEU A 318 -5.06 21.20 -24.49
C LEU A 318 -4.71 21.98 -25.76
N GLN A 319 -5.49 21.84 -26.85
CA GLN A 319 -5.30 22.42 -28.20
C GLN A 319 -3.85 22.62 -28.65
N SER A 320 -2.94 21.95 -28.05
CA SER A 320 -1.53 22.07 -28.35
C SER A 320 -1.06 20.74 -28.86
N THR A 321 -1.00 20.61 -30.14
CA THR A 321 -0.11 19.69 -30.82
C THR A 321 1.37 20.01 -30.50
N ASN A 322 1.62 21.06 -29.75
CA ASN A 322 2.95 21.46 -29.32
C ASN A 322 3.31 20.78 -27.98
N PRO A 323 4.15 19.72 -27.99
CA PRO A 323 4.54 18.99 -26.78
C PRO A 323 5.39 19.82 -25.81
N ASP A 324 5.82 21.02 -26.22
CA ASP A 324 6.66 21.91 -25.41
C ASP A 324 5.84 22.85 -24.51
N LEU A 325 4.53 22.93 -24.68
CA LEU A 325 3.68 23.73 -23.80
C LEU A 325 3.34 23.02 -22.51
N ARG A 326 3.31 23.79 -21.42
CA ARG A 326 2.97 23.33 -20.08
C ARG A 326 1.95 24.25 -19.46
N THR A 327 1.08 23.70 -18.61
CA THR A 327 0.10 24.46 -17.84
C THR A 327 0.58 24.59 -16.40
N VAL A 328 0.63 25.82 -15.91
CA VAL A 328 0.92 26.15 -14.50
C VAL A 328 -0.36 26.67 -13.87
N TYR A 329 -0.72 26.10 -12.74
CA TYR A 329 -1.83 26.54 -11.91
C TYR A 329 -1.27 27.40 -10.78
N VAL A 330 -1.76 28.63 -10.67
CA VAL A 330 -1.37 29.58 -9.63
C VAL A 330 -2.55 29.76 -8.69
N LEU A 331 -2.30 29.63 -7.39
CA LEU A 331 -3.33 29.65 -6.35
C LEU A 331 -3.24 30.94 -5.56
N SER A 332 -4.39 31.61 -5.41
CA SER A 332 -4.57 32.74 -4.48
C SER A 332 -5.54 32.35 -3.37
N SER A 333 -5.25 32.70 -2.13
CA SER A 333 -6.08 32.36 -0.97
C SER A 333 -6.17 33.51 0.01
N GLY A 334 -7.20 33.53 0.85
CA GLY A 334 -7.35 34.53 1.89
C GLY A 334 -8.17 34.01 3.06
N ALA A 335 -8.23 34.78 4.14
CA ALA A 335 -9.10 34.49 5.27
C ALA A 335 -10.58 34.55 4.87
N ASP A 336 -10.90 35.41 3.92
CA ASP A 336 -12.19 35.58 3.30
C ASP A 336 -12.04 35.77 1.78
N PHE A 337 -13.16 35.86 1.08
CA PHE A 337 -13.21 35.97 -0.37
C PHE A 337 -12.55 37.24 -0.90
N ASP A 338 -12.72 38.38 -0.20
CA ASP A 338 -12.15 39.65 -0.59
C ASP A 338 -10.63 39.67 -0.49
N ARG A 339 -10.07 39.09 0.59
CA ARG A 339 -8.63 38.90 0.75
C ARG A 339 -8.02 37.98 -0.29
N ALA A 340 -8.75 36.93 -0.68
CA ALA A 340 -8.29 36.06 -1.76
C ALA A 340 -8.27 36.80 -3.12
N LEU A 341 -9.21 37.73 -3.37
CA LEU A 341 -9.19 38.59 -4.55
C LEU A 341 -8.05 39.62 -4.50
N GLU A 342 -7.71 40.17 -3.34
CA GLU A 342 -6.56 41.09 -3.18
C GLU A 342 -5.24 40.36 -3.50
N GLU A 343 -5.06 39.13 -2.98
CA GLU A 343 -3.88 38.32 -3.30
C GLU A 343 -3.83 37.98 -4.81
N ASN A 344 -4.98 37.61 -5.40
CA ASN A 344 -5.08 37.34 -6.83
C ASN A 344 -4.73 38.58 -7.66
N ALA A 345 -5.10 39.79 -7.21
CA ALA A 345 -4.73 41.03 -7.87
C ALA A 345 -3.20 41.26 -7.86
N ALA A 346 -2.56 40.99 -6.74
CA ALA A 346 -1.09 41.10 -6.63
C ALA A 346 -0.39 40.09 -7.54
N GLN A 347 -0.89 38.86 -7.62
CA GLN A 347 -0.36 37.82 -8.52
C GLN A 347 -0.57 38.19 -10.00
N LYS A 348 -1.70 38.77 -10.35
CA LYS A 348 -1.99 39.23 -11.73
C LYS A 348 -0.94 40.23 -12.22
N ALA A 349 -0.48 41.13 -11.39
CA ALA A 349 0.60 42.07 -11.75
C ALA A 349 1.89 41.36 -12.14
N ILE A 350 2.21 40.23 -11.45
CA ILE A 350 3.35 39.38 -11.83
C ILE A 350 3.10 38.68 -13.16
N VAL A 351 1.90 38.15 -13.35
CA VAL A 351 1.50 37.46 -14.59
C VAL A 351 1.61 38.43 -15.78
N ASP A 352 1.09 39.64 -15.66
CA ASP A 352 1.15 40.68 -16.73
C ASP A 352 2.58 41.03 -17.09
N SER A 353 3.47 41.09 -16.11
CA SER A 353 4.90 41.28 -16.34
C SER A 353 5.51 40.11 -17.11
N LEU A 354 5.21 38.87 -16.71
CA LEU A 354 5.70 37.67 -17.38
C LEU A 354 5.13 37.51 -18.81
N GLU A 355 3.90 37.91 -19.06
CA GLU A 355 3.31 37.97 -20.39
C GLU A 355 4.03 38.98 -21.27
N SER A 356 4.32 40.16 -20.74
CA SER A 356 5.07 41.21 -21.46
C SER A 356 6.49 40.77 -21.85
N LEU A 357 7.09 39.89 -21.07
CA LEU A 357 8.41 39.28 -21.31
C LEU A 357 8.34 38.05 -22.23
N GLY A 358 7.16 37.59 -22.59
CA GLY A 358 6.93 36.40 -23.40
C GLY A 358 7.21 35.07 -22.64
N ALA A 359 7.39 35.11 -21.32
CA ALA A 359 7.58 33.93 -20.49
C ALA A 359 6.26 33.18 -20.23
N VAL A 360 5.14 33.90 -20.19
CA VAL A 360 3.79 33.37 -20.20
C VAL A 360 3.15 33.67 -21.54
N LEU A 361 2.67 32.67 -22.23
CA LEU A 361 2.06 32.80 -23.55
C LEU A 361 0.58 33.16 -23.46
N LYS A 362 -0.11 32.65 -22.46
CA LYS A 362 -1.52 32.87 -22.21
C LYS A 362 -1.81 32.70 -20.72
N SER A 363 -2.64 33.61 -20.18
CA SER A 363 -3.20 33.48 -18.84
C SER A 363 -4.71 33.45 -18.86
N ARG A 364 -5.29 32.70 -17.94
CA ARG A 364 -6.71 32.64 -17.65
C ARG A 364 -6.91 32.89 -16.18
N SER A 365 -7.61 33.94 -15.84
CA SER A 365 -7.81 34.41 -14.47
C SER A 365 -9.29 34.71 -14.21
N VAL A 366 -9.67 34.74 -12.94
CA VAL A 366 -10.99 35.19 -12.48
C VAL A 366 -11.15 36.73 -12.55
N ARG A 367 -10.07 37.46 -12.73
CA ARG A 367 -10.01 38.93 -12.66
C ARG A 367 -10.93 39.71 -13.60
N PRO A 368 -11.20 39.26 -14.83
CA PRO A 368 -12.18 39.95 -15.69
C PRO A 368 -13.60 39.97 -15.12
N PHE A 369 -13.91 38.98 -14.25
CA PHE A 369 -15.24 38.78 -13.69
C PHE A 369 -15.39 39.27 -12.26
N LEU A 370 -14.30 39.21 -11.47
CA LEU A 370 -14.30 39.45 -10.05
C LEU A 370 -13.22 40.48 -9.66
N SER A 371 -13.59 41.42 -8.79
CA SER A 371 -12.70 42.42 -8.22
C SER A 371 -12.95 42.54 -6.72
N SER A 372 -11.90 42.80 -5.95
CA SER A 372 -12.02 43.07 -4.49
C SER A 372 -12.84 44.35 -4.23
N GLU A 373 -13.37 44.48 -3.03
CA GLU A 373 -14.13 45.64 -2.62
C GLU A 373 -13.30 46.95 -2.78
N ALA A 374 -12.02 46.86 -2.44
CA ALA A 374 -11.08 47.99 -2.59
C ALA A 374 -10.93 48.43 -4.05
N GLU A 375 -10.76 47.47 -4.97
CA GLU A 375 -10.66 47.77 -6.42
C GLU A 375 -11.98 48.27 -7.00
N GLN A 376 -13.11 47.69 -6.60
CA GLN A 376 -14.43 48.18 -6.99
C GLN A 376 -14.59 49.63 -6.59
N LYS A 377 -14.23 50.00 -5.37
CA LYS A 377 -14.28 51.36 -4.85
C LYS A 377 -13.40 52.32 -5.65
N GLU A 378 -12.19 51.91 -6.01
CA GLU A 378 -11.30 52.69 -6.86
C GLU A 378 -11.91 52.93 -8.26
N ARG A 379 -12.40 51.86 -8.91
CA ARG A 379 -13.02 51.92 -10.26
C ARG A 379 -14.28 52.76 -10.26
N LEU A 380 -15.11 52.63 -9.23
CA LEU A 380 -16.29 53.46 -9.06
C LEU A 380 -15.94 54.95 -8.86
N GLY A 381 -14.87 55.23 -8.12
CA GLY A 381 -14.31 56.57 -7.97
C GLY A 381 -13.86 57.18 -9.31
N LEU A 382 -13.11 56.39 -10.10
CA LEU A 382 -12.67 56.80 -11.44
C LEU A 382 -13.86 57.10 -12.36
N TRP A 383 -14.91 56.25 -12.31
CA TRP A 383 -16.16 56.47 -13.07
C TRP A 383 -16.87 57.76 -12.62
N ALA A 384 -17.05 57.97 -11.34
CA ALA A 384 -17.67 59.17 -10.80
C ALA A 384 -16.90 60.44 -11.19
N ASP A 385 -15.56 60.39 -11.14
CA ASP A 385 -14.68 61.49 -11.56
C ASP A 385 -14.77 61.78 -13.07
N PHE A 386 -14.81 60.70 -13.88
CA PHE A 386 -15.01 60.83 -15.34
C PHE A 386 -16.34 61.50 -15.66
N VAL A 387 -17.43 61.05 -15.07
CA VAL A 387 -18.75 61.60 -15.25
C VAL A 387 -18.81 63.05 -14.80
N ARG A 388 -18.21 63.38 -13.66
CA ARG A 388 -18.17 64.76 -13.16
C ARG A 388 -17.40 65.69 -14.11
N ARG A 389 -16.27 65.26 -14.66
CA ARG A 389 -15.44 66.09 -15.59
C ARG A 389 -16.12 66.27 -16.95
N HIS A 390 -16.96 65.34 -17.39
CA HIS A 390 -17.59 65.34 -18.69
C HIS A 390 -19.10 65.48 -18.61
N SER A 391 -19.61 66.03 -17.50
CA SER A 391 -21.05 66.14 -17.22
C SER A 391 -21.84 66.79 -18.38
N ASP A 392 -21.41 67.96 -18.88
CA ASP A 392 -22.07 68.68 -19.93
C ASP A 392 -22.09 67.88 -21.25
N LEU A 393 -21.00 67.20 -21.55
CA LEU A 393 -20.90 66.39 -22.75
C LEU A 393 -21.85 65.18 -22.70
N LEU A 394 -21.93 64.51 -21.56
CA LEU A 394 -22.71 63.29 -21.37
C LEU A 394 -24.21 63.57 -21.22
N THR A 395 -24.57 64.64 -20.52
CA THR A 395 -25.98 64.94 -20.21
C THR A 395 -26.68 65.89 -21.19
N MET A 396 -25.96 66.80 -21.88
CA MET A 396 -26.49 67.77 -22.78
C MET A 396 -26.08 67.53 -24.23
N GLU A 397 -24.78 67.43 -24.51
CA GLU A 397 -24.30 67.32 -25.90
C GLU A 397 -24.61 65.99 -26.53
N LEU A 398 -24.41 64.85 -25.86
CA LEU A 398 -24.67 63.54 -26.39
C LEU A 398 -26.13 63.35 -26.81
N PRO A 399 -27.15 63.70 -26.00
CA PRO A 399 -28.53 63.60 -26.39
C PRO A 399 -28.92 64.62 -27.55
N SER A 400 -28.28 65.78 -27.51
CA SER A 400 -28.51 66.82 -28.57
C SER A 400 -27.99 66.35 -29.95
N GLN A 401 -26.77 65.79 -30.00
CA GLN A 401 -26.21 65.25 -31.25
C GLN A 401 -26.91 63.98 -31.71
N ALA A 402 -27.34 63.13 -30.80
CA ALA A 402 -28.15 61.97 -31.11
C ALA A 402 -29.49 62.31 -31.73
N ALA A 403 -30.15 63.34 -31.24
CA ALA A 403 -31.41 63.87 -31.84
C ALA A 403 -31.24 64.38 -33.29
N LYS A 404 -30.08 64.99 -33.62
CA LYS A 404 -29.72 65.36 -34.98
C LYS A 404 -29.50 64.18 -35.92
N LEU A 405 -29.08 63.04 -35.37
CA LEU A 405 -28.89 61.80 -36.11
C LEU A 405 -30.18 60.95 -36.20
N GLY A 406 -31.32 61.45 -35.71
CA GLY A 406 -32.58 60.73 -35.77
C GLY A 406 -32.90 59.77 -34.61
N PHE A 407 -32.10 59.74 -33.55
CA PHE A 407 -32.44 58.97 -32.38
C PHE A 407 -33.58 59.59 -31.58
N SER A 408 -34.39 58.75 -30.95
CA SER A 408 -35.46 59.21 -30.07
C SER A 408 -34.89 59.90 -28.81
N LYS A 409 -35.63 60.84 -28.20
CA LYS A 409 -35.20 61.49 -26.95
C LYS A 409 -34.93 60.51 -25.77
N THR A 410 -35.51 59.33 -25.85
CA THR A 410 -35.37 58.29 -24.83
C THR A 410 -34.38 57.16 -25.23
N ALA A 411 -33.70 57.31 -26.37
CA ALA A 411 -32.85 56.31 -26.94
C ALA A 411 -31.71 55.86 -25.95
N PHE A 412 -31.21 56.81 -25.15
CA PHE A 412 -30.11 56.58 -24.21
C PHE A 412 -30.51 56.65 -22.72
N SER A 413 -31.83 56.45 -22.42
CA SER A 413 -32.34 56.55 -21.04
C SER A 413 -31.64 55.61 -20.04
N GLY A 414 -31.21 54.42 -20.49
CA GLY A 414 -30.43 53.51 -19.67
C GLY A 414 -29.02 54.02 -19.35
N PHE A 415 -28.38 54.64 -20.34
CA PHE A 415 -27.07 55.29 -20.15
C PHE A 415 -27.16 56.54 -19.27
N ASP A 416 -28.19 57.41 -19.50
CA ASP A 416 -28.44 58.58 -18.67
C ASP A 416 -28.67 58.23 -17.19
N ALA A 417 -29.34 57.10 -16.92
CA ALA A 417 -29.48 56.60 -15.54
C ALA A 417 -28.15 56.19 -14.93
N LEU A 418 -27.25 55.55 -15.70
CA LEU A 418 -25.90 55.20 -15.23
C LEU A 418 -25.03 56.45 -14.94
N VAL A 419 -25.15 57.48 -15.81
CA VAL A 419 -24.41 58.72 -15.63
C VAL A 419 -24.92 59.50 -14.41
N ARG A 420 -26.21 59.63 -14.22
CA ARG A 420 -26.79 60.32 -13.04
C ARG A 420 -26.56 59.58 -11.75
N GLY A 421 -26.55 58.26 -11.76
CA GLY A 421 -26.27 57.41 -10.60
C GLY A 421 -24.77 57.19 -10.31
N ALA A 422 -23.87 57.84 -11.06
CA ALA A 422 -22.42 57.55 -10.96
C ALA A 422 -21.79 57.71 -9.56
N GLY A 423 -22.37 58.58 -8.72
CA GLY A 423 -21.94 58.77 -7.33
C GLY A 423 -22.62 57.86 -6.30
N ASP A 424 -23.66 57.15 -6.71
CA ASP A 424 -24.50 56.35 -5.80
C ASP A 424 -24.13 54.87 -5.82
N PHE A 425 -23.26 54.45 -6.74
CA PHE A 425 -22.80 53.04 -6.80
C PHE A 425 -21.92 52.69 -5.62
N ILE A 426 -22.22 51.57 -5.02
CA ILE A 426 -21.44 50.99 -3.90
C ILE A 426 -20.81 49.66 -4.31
N PRO A 427 -19.63 49.32 -3.75
CA PRO A 427 -19.04 48.02 -3.94
C PRO A 427 -20.01 46.89 -3.56
N GLN A 428 -19.96 45.81 -4.31
CA GLN A 428 -20.82 44.63 -4.12
C GLN A 428 -20.01 43.51 -3.45
N GLY A 429 -20.62 42.87 -2.46
CA GLY A 429 -20.02 41.70 -1.79
C GLY A 429 -20.12 40.43 -2.61
N VAL A 430 -19.50 39.36 -2.09
CA VAL A 430 -19.41 38.03 -2.74
C VAL A 430 -20.76 37.43 -3.09
N ASP A 431 -21.79 37.69 -2.30
CA ASP A 431 -23.14 37.13 -2.52
C ASP A 431 -23.77 37.66 -3.83
N TYR A 432 -23.45 38.91 -4.23
CA TYR A 432 -23.86 39.46 -5.49
C TYR A 432 -23.29 38.70 -6.68
N PHE A 433 -22.06 38.23 -6.56
CA PHE A 433 -21.36 37.46 -7.59
C PHE A 433 -21.62 35.95 -7.49
N SER A 434 -22.42 35.51 -6.53
CA SER A 434 -22.68 34.06 -6.30
C SER A 434 -23.18 33.30 -7.54
N PRO A 435 -24.08 33.85 -8.40
CA PRO A 435 -24.45 33.17 -9.65
C PRO A 435 -23.24 32.98 -10.58
N LEU A 436 -22.39 34.00 -10.70
CA LEU A 436 -21.22 33.99 -11.56
C LEU A 436 -20.18 32.99 -11.06
N THR A 437 -19.89 32.97 -9.76
CA THR A 437 -18.90 32.06 -9.15
C THR A 437 -19.37 30.63 -9.23
N LYS A 438 -20.67 30.37 -9.09
CA LYS A 438 -21.19 28.98 -9.14
C LYS A 438 -21.35 28.45 -10.56
N GLU A 439 -21.72 29.28 -11.51
CA GLU A 439 -22.03 28.82 -12.86
C GLU A 439 -20.85 28.96 -13.84
N ILE A 440 -20.15 30.09 -13.83
CA ILE A 440 -19.10 30.38 -14.84
C ILE A 440 -17.70 30.09 -14.27
N LEU A 441 -17.47 30.41 -13.02
CA LEU A 441 -16.16 30.34 -12.38
C LEU A 441 -16.01 29.13 -11.41
N SER A 442 -16.95 28.19 -11.47
CA SER A 442 -16.93 27.00 -10.56
C SER A 442 -15.63 26.24 -10.58
N GLN A 443 -14.91 26.21 -11.69
CA GLN A 443 -13.61 25.57 -11.84
C GLN A 443 -12.42 26.42 -11.35
N ASN A 444 -12.62 27.73 -11.21
CA ASN A 444 -11.57 28.68 -10.85
C ASN A 444 -11.71 29.20 -9.42
N VAL A 445 -12.86 29.00 -8.79
CA VAL A 445 -13.15 29.43 -7.42
C VAL A 445 -13.63 28.22 -6.62
N THR A 446 -12.95 27.90 -5.54
CA THR A 446 -13.30 26.79 -4.67
C THR A 446 -13.11 27.17 -3.21
N THR A 447 -13.76 26.42 -2.34
CA THR A 447 -13.56 26.53 -0.88
C THR A 447 -13.05 25.18 -0.40
N LEU A 448 -11.92 25.17 0.32
CA LEU A 448 -11.38 23.95 0.91
C LEU A 448 -12.12 23.56 2.20
N ASP A 449 -11.78 22.36 2.71
CA ASP A 449 -12.36 21.81 3.94
C ASP A 449 -12.12 22.69 5.18
N ASP A 450 -11.11 23.58 5.14
CA ASP A 450 -10.83 24.57 6.18
C ASP A 450 -11.68 25.85 6.10
N GLY A 451 -12.60 25.92 5.11
CA GLY A 451 -13.52 27.04 4.89
C GLY A 451 -12.88 28.25 4.18
N ARG A 452 -11.58 28.21 3.84
CA ARG A 452 -10.92 29.31 3.14
C ARG A 452 -11.25 29.26 1.63
N PRO A 453 -11.54 30.41 1.01
CA PRO A 453 -11.71 30.51 -0.43
C PRO A 453 -10.35 30.48 -1.15
N TYR A 454 -10.33 29.77 -2.29
CA TYR A 454 -9.19 29.70 -3.18
C TYR A 454 -9.59 30.07 -4.58
N MET A 455 -8.71 30.79 -5.26
CA MET A 455 -8.83 31.12 -6.67
C MET A 455 -7.69 30.52 -7.44
N VAL A 456 -7.98 30.03 -8.63
CA VAL A 456 -7.03 29.32 -9.48
C VAL A 456 -6.89 30.05 -10.80
N ASP A 457 -5.72 30.60 -11.05
CA ASP A 457 -5.33 31.14 -12.35
C ASP A 457 -4.55 30.08 -13.13
N VAL A 458 -4.78 30.01 -14.43
CA VAL A 458 -4.18 29.00 -15.30
C VAL A 458 -3.27 29.70 -16.31
N LEU A 459 -1.98 29.37 -16.27
CA LEU A 459 -0.96 29.94 -17.14
C LEU A 459 -0.47 28.89 -18.14
N THR A 460 -0.32 29.28 -19.41
CA THR A 460 0.32 28.46 -20.43
C THR A 460 1.73 29.00 -20.69
N VAL A 461 2.72 28.14 -20.50
CA VAL A 461 4.14 28.48 -20.58
C VAL A 461 4.89 27.47 -21.46
N GLU A 462 6.01 27.88 -22.04
CA GLU A 462 6.92 26.95 -22.69
C GLU A 462 7.67 26.13 -21.63
N LYS A 463 8.02 24.90 -21.98
CA LYS A 463 8.73 23.98 -21.09
C LYS A 463 10.03 24.59 -20.53
N ASP A 464 10.74 25.34 -21.34
CA ASP A 464 12.01 25.97 -20.95
C ASP A 464 11.83 27.10 -19.93
N ASN A 465 10.66 27.74 -19.93
CA ASN A 465 10.31 28.82 -18.99
C ASN A 465 9.61 28.32 -17.72
N LEU A 466 9.26 27.04 -17.65
CA LEU A 466 8.42 26.47 -16.58
C LEU A 466 8.94 26.78 -15.18
N GLU A 467 10.21 26.46 -14.91
CA GLU A 467 10.79 26.65 -13.58
C GLU A 467 10.99 28.13 -13.23
N ASN A 468 11.29 28.97 -14.23
CA ASN A 468 11.42 30.40 -14.03
C ASN A 468 10.07 31.02 -13.64
N VAL A 469 9.00 30.66 -14.35
CA VAL A 469 7.64 31.14 -14.04
C VAL A 469 7.19 30.64 -12.65
N LYS A 470 7.39 29.37 -12.35
CA LYS A 470 7.03 28.80 -11.03
C LYS A 470 7.75 29.49 -9.88
N SER A 471 9.01 29.89 -10.08
CA SER A 471 9.79 30.57 -9.03
C SER A 471 9.25 31.97 -8.67
N CYS A 472 8.40 32.55 -9.51
CA CYS A 472 7.77 33.84 -9.24
C CYS A 472 6.55 33.76 -8.32
N PHE A 473 6.02 32.57 -8.05
CA PHE A 473 4.80 32.37 -7.27
C PHE A 473 5.03 31.47 -6.07
N TRP A 474 4.44 31.82 -4.93
CA TRP A 474 4.55 31.03 -3.68
C TRP A 474 3.70 29.76 -3.71
N HIS A 475 2.52 29.83 -4.32
CA HIS A 475 1.57 28.72 -4.40
C HIS A 475 1.24 28.45 -5.87
N CYS A 476 2.06 27.61 -6.49
CA CYS A 476 1.82 27.17 -7.87
C CYS A 476 2.21 25.70 -8.04
N PHE A 477 1.59 25.05 -9.01
CA PHE A 477 1.94 23.69 -9.42
C PHE A 477 1.69 23.46 -10.90
N ASP A 478 2.32 22.46 -11.46
CA ASP A 478 2.05 21.86 -12.76
C ASP A 478 1.81 20.36 -12.62
N LEU A 479 1.16 19.73 -13.58
CA LEU A 479 0.87 18.31 -13.53
C LEU A 479 2.16 17.44 -13.47
N GLY A 480 3.25 17.90 -14.11
CA GLY A 480 4.53 17.20 -14.05
C GLY A 480 5.13 17.19 -12.65
N SER A 481 5.15 18.35 -11.97
CA SER A 481 5.65 18.42 -10.59
C SER A 481 4.70 17.73 -9.59
N LEU A 482 3.40 17.75 -9.82
CA LEU A 482 2.44 16.98 -9.03
C LEU A 482 2.75 15.48 -9.14
N ASN A 483 2.93 14.98 -10.36
CA ASN A 483 3.28 13.58 -10.59
C ASN A 483 4.63 13.20 -9.96
N SER A 484 5.65 14.06 -10.08
CA SER A 484 6.96 13.81 -9.44
C SER A 484 6.85 13.81 -7.91
N THR A 485 6.06 14.72 -7.35
CA THR A 485 5.79 14.75 -5.91
C THR A 485 5.05 13.49 -5.44
N LEU A 486 4.06 13.01 -6.20
CA LEU A 486 3.39 11.75 -5.93
C LEU A 486 4.36 10.57 -5.99
N SER A 487 5.24 10.52 -7.01
CA SER A 487 6.26 9.48 -7.13
C SER A 487 7.20 9.48 -5.92
N ASN A 488 7.68 10.65 -5.51
CA ASN A 488 8.54 10.78 -4.33
C ASN A 488 7.82 10.33 -3.05
N LYS A 489 6.56 10.74 -2.86
CA LYS A 489 5.75 10.32 -1.72
C LYS A 489 5.47 8.80 -1.71
N LEU A 490 5.26 8.21 -2.88
CA LEU A 490 5.13 6.75 -2.99
C LEU A 490 6.42 6.04 -2.62
N SER A 491 7.57 6.56 -3.09
CA SER A 491 8.89 6.04 -2.72
C SER A 491 9.14 6.16 -1.22
N ASP A 492 8.83 7.32 -0.61
CA ASP A 492 8.97 7.55 0.82
C ASP A 492 8.10 6.58 1.63
N ASN A 493 6.84 6.41 1.24
CA ASN A 493 5.92 5.47 1.90
C ASN A 493 6.42 4.02 1.76
N PHE A 494 6.89 3.63 0.58
CA PHE A 494 7.45 2.30 0.33
C PHE A 494 8.68 2.02 1.21
N ASN A 495 9.60 2.97 1.28
CA ASN A 495 10.77 2.87 2.14
C ASN A 495 10.39 2.81 3.63
N TYR A 496 9.46 3.67 4.06
CA TYR A 496 8.94 3.65 5.43
C TYR A 496 8.35 2.28 5.79
N ILE A 497 7.45 1.74 4.96
CA ILE A 497 6.85 0.43 5.18
C ILE A 497 7.94 -0.64 5.26
N GLY A 498 8.88 -0.65 4.30
CA GLY A 498 9.97 -1.61 4.26
C GLY A 498 10.83 -1.60 5.53
N TRP A 499 11.26 -0.43 5.99
CA TRP A 499 12.06 -0.29 7.20
C TRP A 499 11.31 -0.62 8.48
N VAL A 500 10.08 -0.11 8.64
CA VAL A 500 9.26 -0.34 9.85
C VAL A 500 8.87 -1.80 9.96
N CYS A 501 8.40 -2.42 8.87
CA CYS A 501 8.09 -3.86 8.87
C CYS A 501 9.34 -4.71 9.18
N SER A 502 10.47 -4.39 8.55
CA SER A 502 11.74 -5.08 8.80
C SER A 502 12.16 -5.02 10.27
N LEU A 503 12.06 -3.84 10.87
CA LEU A 503 12.42 -3.64 12.28
C LEU A 503 11.48 -4.41 13.21
N ILE A 504 10.16 -4.30 13.00
CA ILE A 504 9.15 -5.00 13.80
C ILE A 504 9.40 -6.49 13.73
N VAL A 505 9.50 -7.06 12.53
CA VAL A 505 9.70 -8.49 12.33
C VAL A 505 11.02 -8.95 12.95
N PHE A 506 12.12 -8.23 12.72
CA PHE A 506 13.42 -8.60 13.30
C PHE A 506 13.42 -8.61 14.84
N LEU A 507 12.79 -7.61 15.47
CA LEU A 507 12.69 -7.54 16.92
C LEU A 507 11.86 -8.70 17.48
N PHE A 508 10.74 -9.02 16.84
CA PHE A 508 9.90 -10.16 17.27
C PHE A 508 10.61 -11.51 17.06
N LEU A 509 11.32 -11.70 15.95
CA LEU A 509 12.15 -12.88 15.72
C LEU A 509 13.23 -13.01 16.80
N TRP A 510 13.90 -11.92 17.13
CA TRP A 510 14.92 -11.92 18.18
C TRP A 510 14.33 -12.28 19.55
N PHE A 511 13.20 -11.68 19.88
CA PHE A 511 12.49 -12.00 21.12
C PHE A 511 12.00 -13.46 21.14
N SER A 512 11.49 -13.97 20.02
CA SER A 512 10.99 -15.35 19.90
C SER A 512 12.10 -16.37 20.09
N PHE A 513 13.17 -16.30 19.29
CA PHE A 513 14.27 -17.26 19.33
C PHE A 513 15.17 -17.08 20.55
N GLY A 514 15.18 -15.90 21.18
CA GLY A 514 16.11 -15.57 22.27
C GLY A 514 17.59 -15.62 21.86
N SER A 515 17.87 -15.65 20.55
CA SER A 515 19.21 -15.72 19.98
C SER A 515 19.29 -14.80 18.76
N PHE A 516 20.20 -13.84 18.79
CA PHE A 516 20.45 -12.93 17.69
C PHE A 516 20.82 -13.66 16.38
N SER A 517 21.66 -14.71 16.48
CA SER A 517 22.07 -15.47 15.31
C SER A 517 20.91 -16.20 14.63
N LEU A 518 19.96 -16.74 15.41
CA LEU A 518 18.77 -17.40 14.86
C LEU A 518 17.78 -16.40 14.28
N ALA A 519 17.62 -15.26 14.94
CA ALA A 519 16.81 -14.16 14.39
C ALA A 519 17.37 -13.70 13.04
N LEU A 520 18.68 -13.56 12.92
CA LEU A 520 19.34 -13.18 11.66
C LEU A 520 19.15 -14.24 10.57
N ILE A 521 19.28 -15.54 10.90
CA ILE A 521 19.04 -16.64 9.96
C ILE A 521 17.61 -16.62 9.43
N SER A 522 16.62 -16.35 10.29
CA SER A 522 15.22 -16.28 9.90
C SER A 522 14.88 -15.00 9.15
N PHE A 523 15.55 -13.89 9.44
CA PHE A 523 15.32 -12.60 8.79
C PHE A 523 15.97 -12.47 7.40
N LEU A 524 17.17 -13.06 7.23
CA LEU A 524 17.96 -12.90 6.01
C LEU A 524 17.25 -13.35 4.72
N PRO A 525 16.46 -14.45 4.69
CA PRO A 525 15.67 -14.82 3.51
C PRO A 525 14.72 -13.73 3.04
N MET A 526 14.07 -13.02 3.97
CA MET A 526 13.16 -11.92 3.65
C MET A 526 13.91 -10.72 3.06
N ALA A 527 15.04 -10.35 3.66
CA ALA A 527 15.89 -9.28 3.15
C ALA A 527 16.43 -9.58 1.73
N LEU A 528 16.85 -10.83 1.49
CA LEU A 528 17.27 -11.26 0.15
C LEU A 528 16.12 -11.29 -0.84
N SER A 529 14.94 -11.75 -0.41
CA SER A 529 13.72 -11.75 -1.24
C SER A 529 13.31 -10.34 -1.63
N TRP A 530 13.47 -9.37 -0.72
CA TRP A 530 13.23 -7.96 -1.01
C TRP A 530 14.11 -7.46 -2.16
N ILE A 531 15.41 -7.75 -2.10
CA ILE A 531 16.35 -7.43 -3.18
C ILE A 531 15.95 -8.11 -4.50
N TRP A 532 15.56 -9.37 -4.44
CA TRP A 532 15.13 -10.13 -5.61
C TRP A 532 13.90 -9.52 -6.26
N ILE A 533 12.91 -9.13 -5.47
CA ILE A 533 11.68 -8.54 -5.99
C ILE A 533 11.96 -7.22 -6.69
N LEU A 534 12.72 -6.33 -6.04
CA LEU A 534 13.12 -5.06 -6.64
C LEU A 534 13.88 -5.29 -7.97
N GLY A 535 14.82 -6.22 -7.97
CA GLY A 535 15.60 -6.58 -9.16
C GLY A 535 14.74 -7.17 -10.28
N ILE A 536 13.86 -8.13 -9.96
CA ILE A 536 12.95 -8.76 -10.91
C ILE A 536 12.01 -7.72 -11.51
N MET A 537 11.39 -6.87 -10.68
CA MET A 537 10.49 -5.82 -11.15
C MET A 537 11.19 -4.86 -12.11
N SER A 538 12.42 -4.44 -11.79
CA SER A 538 13.22 -3.59 -12.66
C SER A 538 13.55 -4.27 -13.99
N VAL A 539 13.93 -5.55 -13.98
CA VAL A 539 14.26 -6.32 -15.21
C VAL A 539 13.03 -6.47 -16.12
N PHE A 540 11.84 -6.70 -15.54
CA PHE A 540 10.59 -6.87 -16.31
C PHE A 540 9.87 -5.55 -16.59
N GLY A 541 10.40 -4.40 -16.16
CA GLY A 541 9.78 -3.09 -16.34
C GLY A 541 8.47 -2.91 -15.57
N ILE A 542 8.26 -3.65 -14.46
CA ILE A 542 7.06 -3.55 -13.63
C ILE A 542 7.29 -2.43 -12.62
N LYS A 543 6.45 -1.39 -12.68
CA LYS A 543 6.55 -0.23 -11.78
C LYS A 543 5.74 -0.44 -10.49
N PHE A 544 6.25 0.13 -9.39
CA PHE A 544 5.48 0.24 -8.17
C PHE A 544 4.43 1.34 -8.27
N ASN A 545 3.24 1.09 -7.73
CA ASN A 545 2.15 2.05 -7.63
C ASN A 545 1.55 2.02 -6.21
N ILE A 546 0.63 2.95 -5.92
CA ILE A 546 0.02 3.10 -4.59
C ILE A 546 -0.65 1.82 -4.06
N VAL A 547 -1.07 0.92 -4.94
CA VAL A 547 -1.76 -0.33 -4.53
C VAL A 547 -0.77 -1.46 -4.32
N ASN A 548 0.19 -1.65 -5.23
CA ASN A 548 1.10 -2.79 -5.15
C ASN A 548 2.26 -2.60 -4.14
N ILE A 549 2.48 -1.38 -3.61
CA ILE A 549 3.45 -1.15 -2.52
C ILE A 549 3.10 -1.91 -1.23
N ILE A 550 1.85 -2.35 -1.08
CA ILE A 550 1.39 -3.24 0.00
C ILE A 550 2.21 -4.55 0.05
N LEU A 551 2.82 -4.92 -1.07
CA LEU A 551 3.68 -6.10 -1.15
C LEU A 551 4.74 -6.14 -0.02
N ALA A 552 5.26 -4.98 0.40
CA ALA A 552 6.22 -4.91 1.51
C ALA A 552 5.67 -5.59 2.78
N THR A 553 4.41 -5.32 3.13
CA THR A 553 3.78 -5.93 4.30
C THR A 553 3.58 -7.43 4.13
N PHE A 554 3.28 -7.88 2.90
CA PHE A 554 3.14 -9.32 2.62
C PHE A 554 4.48 -10.06 2.73
N ILE A 555 5.58 -9.47 2.26
CA ILE A 555 6.91 -10.09 2.34
C ILE A 555 7.35 -10.22 3.79
N PHE A 556 7.29 -9.14 4.54
CA PHE A 556 7.76 -9.12 5.92
C PHE A 556 6.77 -9.76 6.89
N GLY A 557 5.47 -9.70 6.62
CA GLY A 557 4.45 -10.28 7.50
C GLY A 557 4.15 -11.74 7.22
N GLN A 558 4.22 -12.20 5.96
CA GLN A 558 3.93 -13.59 5.60
C GLN A 558 5.20 -14.42 5.37
N GLY A 559 6.29 -13.75 4.95
CA GLY A 559 7.55 -14.43 4.66
C GLY A 559 8.23 -14.96 5.92
N ASP A 560 8.07 -14.30 7.05
CA ASP A 560 8.64 -14.73 8.32
C ASP A 560 7.99 -16.02 8.85
N ASP A 561 6.71 -16.24 8.63
CA ASP A 561 6.03 -17.50 8.97
C ASP A 561 6.82 -18.68 8.40
N TYR A 562 7.16 -18.64 7.11
CA TYR A 562 7.90 -19.73 6.46
C TYR A 562 9.32 -19.91 7.03
N THR A 563 10.00 -18.79 7.27
CA THR A 563 11.38 -18.84 7.80
C THR A 563 11.43 -19.27 9.25
N ILE A 564 10.46 -18.91 10.08
CA ILE A 564 10.32 -19.37 11.47
C ILE A 564 10.17 -20.88 11.49
N PHE A 565 9.20 -21.43 10.75
CA PHE A 565 8.95 -22.87 10.70
C PHE A 565 10.16 -23.66 10.22
N ILE A 566 10.86 -23.20 9.18
CA ILE A 566 12.08 -23.86 8.68
C ILE A 566 13.20 -23.80 9.73
N THR A 567 13.39 -22.65 10.37
CA THR A 567 14.45 -22.48 11.39
C THR A 567 14.17 -23.33 12.63
N GLU A 568 12.91 -23.40 13.10
CA GLU A 568 12.51 -24.30 14.19
C GLU A 568 12.65 -25.76 13.80
N GLY A 569 12.30 -26.13 12.57
CA GLY A 569 12.55 -27.47 12.04
C GLY A 569 14.03 -27.87 12.06
N CYS A 570 14.93 -26.95 11.68
CA CYS A 570 16.37 -27.14 11.75
C CYS A 570 16.85 -27.29 13.21
N GLN A 571 16.34 -26.48 14.14
CA GLN A 571 16.63 -26.60 15.56
C GLN A 571 16.18 -27.98 16.13
N TYR A 572 15.00 -28.41 15.76
CA TYR A 572 14.43 -29.68 16.21
C TYR A 572 15.26 -30.85 15.71
N GLU A 573 15.61 -30.89 14.40
CA GLU A 573 16.51 -31.94 13.85
C GLU A 573 17.90 -31.93 14.55
N TYR A 574 18.44 -30.75 14.79
CA TYR A 574 19.73 -30.61 15.48
C TYR A 574 19.69 -31.10 16.92
N ALA A 575 18.58 -30.81 17.63
CA ALA A 575 18.43 -31.19 19.02
C ALA A 575 18.23 -32.72 19.22
N ARG A 576 17.48 -33.37 18.29
CA ARG A 576 16.96 -34.76 18.49
C ARG A 576 17.46 -35.76 17.45
N ARG A 577 18.16 -35.32 16.41
CA ARG A 577 18.57 -36.15 15.25
C ARG A 577 17.44 -36.95 14.59
N LYS A 578 16.20 -36.46 14.69
CA LYS A 578 15.03 -37.02 14.00
C LYS A 578 14.68 -36.18 12.77
N PRO A 579 14.50 -36.79 11.59
CA PRO A 579 14.14 -36.06 10.37
C PRO A 579 12.69 -35.57 10.44
N ILE A 580 12.47 -34.34 10.88
CA ILE A 580 11.14 -33.73 11.00
C ILE A 580 10.97 -32.53 10.04
N LEU A 581 12.05 -31.99 9.50
CA LEU A 581 12.03 -30.86 8.58
C LEU A 581 11.13 -31.10 7.36
N PRO A 582 10.99 -32.31 6.78
CA PRO A 582 10.03 -32.56 5.70
C PRO A 582 8.59 -32.29 6.10
N ALA A 583 8.18 -32.56 7.35
CA ALA A 583 6.83 -32.26 7.84
C ALA A 583 6.56 -30.74 7.92
N TYR A 584 7.53 -29.96 8.43
CA TYR A 584 7.46 -28.50 8.41
C TYR A 584 7.42 -27.95 6.98
N LYS A 585 8.26 -28.47 6.09
CA LYS A 585 8.24 -28.10 4.66
C LYS A 585 6.91 -28.44 3.98
N SER A 586 6.27 -29.56 4.31
CA SER A 586 4.96 -29.93 3.78
C SER A 586 3.89 -28.93 4.18
N SER A 587 3.85 -28.53 5.44
CA SER A 587 2.92 -27.52 5.93
C SER A 587 3.13 -26.16 5.26
N ILE A 588 4.37 -25.73 5.07
CA ILE A 588 4.72 -24.48 4.38
C ILE A 588 4.31 -24.54 2.89
N LEU A 589 4.59 -25.65 2.21
CA LEU A 589 4.27 -25.79 0.80
C LEU A 589 2.75 -25.75 0.55
N GLN A 590 1.98 -26.41 1.43
CA GLN A 590 0.51 -26.36 1.35
C GLN A 590 -0.01 -24.94 1.63
N SER A 591 0.52 -24.27 2.66
CA SER A 591 0.23 -22.87 2.98
C SER A 591 0.54 -21.95 1.79
N ALA A 592 1.72 -22.10 1.19
CA ALA A 592 2.15 -21.33 0.03
C ALA A 592 1.23 -21.55 -1.19
N LEU A 593 0.82 -22.78 -1.45
CA LEU A 593 -0.12 -23.10 -2.54
C LEU A 593 -1.47 -22.42 -2.32
N ILE A 594 -2.01 -22.46 -1.11
CA ILE A 594 -3.27 -21.77 -0.77
C ILE A 594 -3.14 -20.27 -0.98
N MET A 595 -2.03 -19.70 -0.56
CA MET A 595 -1.75 -18.28 -0.74
C MET A 595 -1.62 -17.91 -2.22
N PHE A 596 -0.90 -18.72 -3.03
CA PHE A 596 -0.83 -18.52 -4.48
C PHE A 596 -2.21 -18.61 -5.15
N VAL A 597 -3.09 -19.46 -4.64
CA VAL A 597 -4.48 -19.51 -5.09
C VAL A 597 -5.20 -18.19 -4.75
N GLY A 598 -5.12 -17.74 -3.49
CA GLY A 598 -5.75 -16.50 -3.07
C GLY A 598 -5.33 -15.29 -3.90
N ILE A 599 -4.02 -15.14 -4.13
CA ILE A 599 -3.43 -14.05 -4.92
C ILE A 599 -3.69 -14.27 -6.41
N GLY A 600 -3.53 -15.52 -6.89
CA GLY A 600 -3.64 -15.88 -8.32
C GLY A 600 -5.01 -15.57 -8.90
N THR A 601 -6.07 -15.61 -8.10
CA THR A 601 -7.42 -15.24 -8.54
C THR A 601 -7.53 -13.78 -8.96
N LEU A 602 -6.70 -12.90 -8.41
CA LEU A 602 -6.64 -11.50 -8.80
C LEU A 602 -6.02 -11.26 -10.20
N ILE A 603 -5.27 -12.21 -10.75
CA ILE A 603 -4.76 -12.12 -12.14
C ILE A 603 -5.91 -12.07 -13.14
N VAL A 604 -7.02 -12.75 -12.83
CA VAL A 604 -8.23 -12.79 -13.66
C VAL A 604 -8.98 -11.45 -13.62
N ALA A 605 -8.69 -10.60 -12.63
CA ALA A 605 -9.29 -9.28 -12.52
C ALA A 605 -8.98 -8.42 -13.76
N LYS A 606 -9.97 -7.66 -14.21
CA LYS A 606 -9.80 -6.68 -15.29
C LYS A 606 -9.34 -5.33 -14.76
N HIS A 607 -9.51 -5.08 -13.46
CA HIS A 607 -9.07 -3.83 -12.84
C HIS A 607 -7.52 -3.79 -12.76
N PRO A 608 -6.87 -2.76 -13.35
CA PRO A 608 -5.40 -2.70 -13.46
C PRO A 608 -4.67 -2.80 -12.12
N ALA A 609 -5.16 -2.12 -11.09
CA ALA A 609 -4.55 -2.13 -9.76
C ALA A 609 -4.56 -3.51 -9.10
N MET A 610 -5.67 -4.26 -9.22
CA MET A 610 -5.79 -5.63 -8.68
C MET A 610 -4.87 -6.59 -9.43
N LYS A 611 -4.80 -6.47 -10.75
CA LYS A 611 -3.90 -7.27 -11.59
C LYS A 611 -2.42 -6.98 -11.29
N SER A 612 -2.07 -5.71 -11.16
CA SER A 612 -0.71 -5.28 -10.78
C SER A 612 -0.31 -5.83 -9.41
N LEU A 613 -1.19 -5.75 -8.41
CA LEU A 613 -0.96 -6.33 -7.08
C LEU A 613 -0.69 -7.83 -7.18
N ALA A 614 -1.50 -8.57 -7.95
CA ALA A 614 -1.32 -10.01 -8.12
C ALA A 614 0.03 -10.35 -8.74
N GLN A 615 0.42 -9.68 -9.83
CA GLN A 615 1.69 -9.93 -10.52
C GLN A 615 2.88 -9.73 -9.60
N VAL A 616 2.91 -8.60 -8.88
CA VAL A 616 4.00 -8.25 -7.98
C VAL A 616 4.05 -9.20 -6.78
N THR A 617 2.89 -9.53 -6.20
CA THR A 617 2.82 -10.39 -5.01
C THR A 617 3.18 -11.85 -5.33
N ILE A 618 2.75 -12.39 -6.46
CA ILE A 618 3.14 -13.76 -6.88
C ILE A 618 4.66 -13.86 -7.06
N THR A 619 5.26 -12.90 -7.76
CA THR A 619 6.71 -12.85 -7.98
C THR A 619 7.44 -12.74 -6.64
N GLY A 620 6.93 -11.87 -5.75
CA GLY A 620 7.48 -11.67 -4.42
C GLY A 620 7.44 -12.92 -3.57
N MET A 621 6.30 -13.56 -3.48
CA MET A 621 6.12 -14.77 -2.66
C MET A 621 6.89 -15.97 -3.19
N ALA A 622 7.01 -16.12 -4.53
CA ALA A 622 7.88 -17.14 -5.11
C ALA A 622 9.34 -16.95 -4.67
N SER A 623 9.82 -15.71 -4.66
CA SER A 623 11.17 -15.38 -4.16
C SER A 623 11.32 -15.71 -2.67
N VAL A 624 10.33 -15.34 -1.84
CA VAL A 624 10.32 -15.62 -0.39
C VAL A 624 10.37 -17.12 -0.11
N ILE A 625 9.54 -17.91 -0.78
CA ILE A 625 9.50 -19.36 -0.58
C ILE A 625 10.84 -19.98 -0.97
N LEU A 626 11.40 -19.60 -2.12
CA LEU A 626 12.70 -20.11 -2.55
C LEU A 626 13.79 -19.80 -1.53
N MET A 627 13.85 -18.55 -1.05
CA MET A 627 14.83 -18.14 -0.05
C MET A 627 14.62 -18.82 1.29
N ALA A 628 13.38 -18.98 1.76
CA ALA A 628 13.05 -19.67 2.99
C ALA A 628 13.45 -21.16 2.95
N TYR A 629 13.36 -21.81 1.79
CA TYR A 629 13.75 -23.21 1.63
C TYR A 629 15.27 -23.44 1.59
N VAL A 630 16.05 -22.43 1.14
CA VAL A 630 17.49 -22.59 0.90
C VAL A 630 18.34 -21.96 2.02
N ILE A 631 18.04 -20.70 2.36
CA ILE A 631 18.95 -19.90 3.18
C ILE A 631 19.00 -20.34 4.66
N PRO A 632 17.88 -20.56 5.37
CA PRO A 632 17.93 -20.96 6.77
C PRO A 632 18.63 -22.31 6.99
N PRO A 633 18.33 -23.40 6.24
CA PRO A 633 19.06 -24.66 6.41
C PRO A 633 20.54 -24.54 6.06
N LEU A 634 20.89 -23.77 5.01
CA LEU A 634 22.28 -23.53 4.61
C LEU A 634 23.07 -22.85 5.73
N LEU A 635 22.55 -21.74 6.23
CA LEU A 635 23.21 -20.97 7.30
C LEU A 635 23.24 -21.73 8.62
N PHE A 636 22.14 -22.41 8.97
CA PHE A 636 22.08 -23.20 10.18
C PHE A 636 23.12 -24.32 10.16
N ASN A 637 23.27 -25.04 9.02
CA ASN A 637 24.30 -26.04 8.83
C ASN A 637 25.72 -25.43 8.91
N PHE A 638 25.93 -24.26 8.33
CA PHE A 638 27.19 -23.54 8.41
C PHE A 638 27.58 -23.21 9.86
N LEU A 639 26.62 -22.83 10.71
CA LEU A 639 26.83 -22.50 12.12
C LEU A 639 27.08 -23.74 12.99
N THR A 640 26.44 -24.88 12.68
CA THR A 640 26.39 -26.06 13.55
C THR A 640 27.28 -27.23 13.11
N VAL A 641 27.65 -27.29 11.81
CA VAL A 641 28.41 -28.42 11.24
C VAL A 641 29.73 -27.93 10.63
N LYS A 642 30.80 -28.73 10.78
CA LYS A 642 32.11 -28.54 10.15
C LYS A 642 32.60 -29.89 9.62
N ASN A 643 32.93 -29.97 8.33
CA ASN A 643 33.42 -31.21 7.69
C ASN A 643 32.51 -32.43 7.93
N GLY A 644 31.19 -32.25 7.90
CA GLY A 644 30.19 -33.31 8.09
C GLY A 644 29.98 -33.76 9.56
N LYS A 645 30.74 -33.21 10.52
CA LYS A 645 30.56 -33.46 11.95
C LYS A 645 29.97 -32.26 12.67
N ILE A 646 29.19 -32.51 13.73
CA ILE A 646 28.68 -31.44 14.60
C ILE A 646 29.86 -30.69 15.20
N ARG A 647 29.85 -29.37 15.14
CA ARG A 647 30.87 -28.53 15.78
C ARG A 647 30.81 -28.71 17.29
N PRO A 648 31.96 -28.90 17.97
CA PRO A 648 31.99 -28.89 19.43
C PRO A 648 31.39 -27.63 20.03
N HIS A 649 31.64 -26.48 19.41
CA HIS A 649 31.04 -25.20 19.73
C HIS A 649 30.39 -24.64 18.46
N PRO A 650 29.06 -24.48 18.44
CA PRO A 650 28.37 -23.79 17.35
C PRO A 650 28.86 -22.35 17.21
N LEU A 651 28.93 -21.87 15.97
CA LEU A 651 29.28 -20.48 15.71
C LEU A 651 28.14 -19.58 16.17
N THR A 652 28.45 -18.64 17.06
CA THR A 652 27.56 -17.54 17.47
C THR A 652 28.26 -16.21 17.24
N LEU A 653 27.57 -15.11 17.26
CA LEU A 653 28.19 -13.78 17.16
C LEU A 653 29.27 -13.62 18.27
N ARG A 654 28.97 -14.10 19.47
CA ARG A 654 29.93 -14.08 20.59
C ARG A 654 31.20 -14.93 20.32
N THR A 655 30.99 -16.15 19.77
CA THR A 655 32.16 -17.04 19.48
C THR A 655 32.97 -16.54 18.28
N LEU A 656 32.35 -15.81 17.36
CA LEU A 656 33.04 -15.15 16.23
C LEU A 656 33.89 -13.95 16.69
N LEU A 657 33.38 -13.16 17.65
CA LEU A 657 34.07 -11.93 18.13
C LEU A 657 35.12 -12.25 19.22
N PHE A 658 34.82 -13.18 20.13
CA PHE A 658 35.61 -13.41 21.32
C PHE A 658 36.25 -14.84 21.40
N GLY A 659 36.03 -15.66 20.38
CA GLY A 659 36.48 -17.06 20.36
C GLY A 659 35.58 -17.99 21.15
N PRO A 660 35.85 -19.33 21.10
CA PRO A 660 35.10 -20.32 21.84
C PRO A 660 35.37 -20.20 23.36
N PRO A 661 34.34 -20.50 24.19
CA PRO A 661 34.51 -20.47 25.64
C PRO A 661 35.57 -21.51 26.07
N LYS A 662 36.41 -21.13 27.03
CA LYS A 662 37.48 -21.98 27.58
C LYS A 662 37.10 -22.64 28.89
N ASP A 663 36.09 -22.13 29.57
CA ASP A 663 35.57 -22.66 30.83
C ASP A 663 34.57 -23.81 30.57
N ALA A 664 34.59 -24.82 31.46
CA ALA A 664 33.74 -26.02 31.34
C ALA A 664 32.25 -25.65 31.25
N LEU A 665 31.81 -24.66 32.02
CA LEU A 665 30.43 -24.18 32.05
C LEU A 665 30.00 -23.56 30.70
N GLY A 666 30.83 -22.72 30.12
CA GLY A 666 30.61 -22.13 28.79
C GLY A 666 30.64 -23.18 27.67
N MET A 667 31.53 -24.20 27.81
CA MET A 667 31.60 -25.29 26.85
C MET A 667 30.33 -26.14 26.86
N VAL A 668 29.83 -26.54 28.02
CA VAL A 668 28.59 -27.31 28.18
C VAL A 668 27.41 -26.48 27.69
N ARG A 669 27.27 -25.23 28.11
CA ARG A 669 26.21 -24.33 27.68
C ARG A 669 26.21 -24.14 26.15
N GLY A 670 27.39 -24.09 25.54
CA GLY A 670 27.58 -24.04 24.10
C GLY A 670 26.91 -25.17 23.33
N ARG A 671 26.87 -26.38 23.89
CA ARG A 671 26.24 -27.56 23.26
C ARG A 671 24.73 -27.48 23.14
N TYR A 672 24.06 -26.60 23.91
CA TYR A 672 22.62 -26.44 23.93
C TYR A 672 22.12 -25.16 23.21
N ILE A 673 23.01 -24.27 22.75
CA ILE A 673 22.66 -22.95 22.23
C ILE A 673 21.57 -22.98 21.12
N TYR A 674 21.64 -23.92 20.18
CA TYR A 674 20.68 -24.02 19.06
C TYR A 674 19.71 -25.19 19.19
N LYS A 675 19.52 -25.75 20.41
CA LYS A 675 18.59 -26.88 20.63
C LYS A 675 17.17 -26.48 21.00
N GLY A 676 16.91 -25.19 21.22
CA GLY A 676 15.59 -24.59 21.55
C GLY A 676 15.69 -23.69 22.79
N LYS A 677 14.82 -22.66 22.82
CA LYS A 677 14.78 -21.62 23.88
C LYS A 677 14.47 -22.21 25.27
N GLU A 678 13.47 -23.13 25.32
CA GLU A 678 13.11 -23.82 26.56
C GLU A 678 14.28 -24.65 27.13
N ILE A 679 14.94 -25.44 26.25
CA ILE A 679 16.09 -26.25 26.62
C ILE A 679 17.20 -25.36 27.17
N LEU A 680 17.51 -24.26 26.47
CA LEU A 680 18.56 -23.33 26.87
C LEU A 680 18.27 -22.64 28.21
N ARG A 681 16.99 -22.30 28.48
CA ARG A 681 16.57 -21.74 29.79
C ARG A 681 16.73 -22.73 30.91
N THR A 682 16.29 -23.99 30.74
CA THR A 682 16.42 -25.06 31.74
C THR A 682 17.90 -25.34 32.02
N VAL A 683 18.70 -25.49 30.97
CA VAL A 683 20.14 -25.66 31.06
C VAL A 683 20.79 -24.48 31.79
N GLY A 684 20.40 -23.24 31.48
CA GLY A 684 20.90 -22.04 32.15
C GLY A 684 20.54 -21.98 33.64
N HIS A 685 19.39 -22.50 34.02
CA HIS A 685 18.95 -22.57 35.42
C HIS A 685 19.71 -23.67 36.19
N ASN A 686 19.86 -24.84 35.59
CA ASN A 686 20.50 -26.00 36.23
C ASN A 686 22.04 -25.85 36.31
N LEU A 687 22.65 -25.15 35.35
CA LEU A 687 24.08 -24.79 35.39
C LEU A 687 24.36 -23.56 36.25
N ASN A 688 23.67 -23.40 37.37
CA ASN A 688 23.95 -22.33 38.33
C ASN A 688 25.09 -22.72 39.26
N SER A 689 25.97 -21.78 39.58
CA SER A 689 27.21 -22.02 40.33
C SER A 689 27.01 -22.69 41.67
N SER A 690 25.90 -22.38 42.39
CA SER A 690 25.58 -23.02 43.69
C SER A 690 25.15 -24.47 43.54
N THR A 691 24.41 -24.82 42.50
CA THR A 691 23.97 -26.21 42.24
C THR A 691 25.14 -27.08 41.80
N LEU A 692 25.99 -26.53 40.93
CA LEU A 692 27.20 -27.26 40.44
C LEU A 692 28.22 -27.49 41.52
N ALA A 693 28.51 -26.52 42.40
CA ALA A 693 29.42 -26.66 43.52
C ALA A 693 28.97 -27.76 44.50
N ASN A 694 27.65 -27.86 44.75
CA ASN A 694 27.07 -28.92 45.58
C ASN A 694 27.17 -30.31 44.95
N VAL A 695 27.08 -30.45 43.64
CA VAL A 695 27.19 -31.75 42.95
C VAL A 695 28.65 -32.14 42.79
N ASP A 696 29.53 -31.20 42.47
CA ASP A 696 30.96 -31.36 42.31
C ASP A 696 31.64 -31.86 43.61
N SER A 697 31.20 -31.29 44.76
CA SER A 697 31.68 -31.69 46.09
C SER A 697 31.30 -33.12 46.52
N ARG A 698 30.36 -33.77 45.82
CA ARG A 698 29.92 -35.15 46.11
C ARG A 698 30.79 -36.21 45.44
N ILE A 699 31.67 -35.82 44.52
CA ILE A 699 32.61 -36.75 43.88
C ILE A 699 33.85 -36.85 44.76
N GLU A 700 33.99 -37.99 45.51
CA GLU A 700 35.13 -38.25 46.37
C GLU A 700 36.40 -38.48 45.55
N LYS A 701 37.52 -38.03 46.08
CA LYS A 701 38.87 -38.31 45.49
C LYS A 701 39.12 -39.80 45.38
N GLY A 702 39.27 -40.30 44.14
CA GLY A 702 39.51 -41.73 43.87
C GLY A 702 38.28 -42.50 43.43
N CYS A 703 37.14 -41.90 43.30
CA CYS A 703 35.91 -42.49 42.72
C CYS A 703 36.18 -42.85 41.24
N ARG A 704 35.89 -44.10 40.84
CA ARG A 704 35.97 -44.51 39.41
C ARG A 704 34.67 -44.43 38.66
N GLU A 705 33.53 -44.43 39.38
CA GLU A 705 32.17 -44.38 38.78
C GLU A 705 31.25 -43.57 39.69
N TYR A 706 30.48 -42.68 39.09
CA TYR A 706 29.51 -41.86 39.82
C TYR A 706 28.16 -41.92 39.13
N GLY A 707 27.14 -42.36 39.89
CA GLY A 707 25.75 -42.43 39.42
C GLY A 707 24.91 -41.23 39.91
N MET A 708 24.18 -40.62 39.04
CA MET A 708 23.28 -39.51 39.37
C MET A 708 21.93 -39.61 38.67
N SER A 709 20.92 -38.97 39.24
CA SER A 709 19.65 -38.73 38.55
C SER A 709 19.65 -37.28 38.04
N ASP A 710 19.49 -37.09 36.73
CA ASP A 710 19.44 -35.79 36.10
C ASP A 710 18.00 -35.50 35.64
N GLY A 711 17.35 -34.52 36.25
CA GLY A 711 15.99 -34.10 35.89
C GLY A 711 15.92 -33.12 34.71
N GLY A 712 17.09 -32.66 34.21
CA GLY A 712 17.25 -31.76 33.11
C GLY A 712 17.41 -32.45 31.74
N TYR A 713 18.30 -31.91 30.93
CA TYR A 713 18.67 -32.42 29.61
C TYR A 713 20.09 -33.04 29.62
N GLY A 714 20.58 -33.48 30.78
CA GLY A 714 21.90 -34.08 30.96
C GLY A 714 23.03 -33.06 31.06
N GLU A 715 22.72 -31.77 31.24
CA GLU A 715 23.72 -30.71 31.32
C GLU A 715 24.62 -30.81 32.55
N THR A 716 24.08 -31.21 33.71
CA THR A 716 24.84 -31.39 34.94
C THR A 716 25.80 -32.58 34.83
N ALA A 717 25.29 -33.67 34.28
CA ALA A 717 26.12 -34.85 34.02
C ALA A 717 27.25 -34.59 33.02
N LEU A 718 26.93 -33.80 31.95
CA LEU A 718 27.90 -33.38 30.94
C LEU A 718 28.99 -32.48 31.54
N TYR A 719 28.60 -31.57 32.46
CA TYR A 719 29.56 -30.73 33.20
C TYR A 719 30.51 -31.55 34.04
N LEU A 720 29.97 -32.51 34.82
CA LEU A 720 30.80 -33.40 35.65
C LEU A 720 31.74 -34.28 34.82
N ALA A 721 31.25 -34.83 33.71
CA ALA A 721 32.09 -35.65 32.83
C ALA A 721 33.25 -34.83 32.20
N LEU A 722 33.05 -33.54 31.98
CA LEU A 722 34.06 -32.64 31.44
C LEU A 722 35.09 -32.21 32.51
N THR A 723 34.64 -32.02 33.76
CA THR A 723 35.50 -31.60 34.89
C THR A 723 36.24 -32.76 35.53
N HIS A 724 35.71 -33.99 35.43
CA HIS A 724 36.29 -35.22 35.97
C HIS A 724 36.49 -36.27 34.86
N PRO A 725 37.49 -36.12 33.99
CA PRO A 725 37.67 -37.00 32.83
C PRO A 725 38.02 -38.46 33.23
N ASP A 726 38.57 -38.66 34.43
CA ASP A 726 38.95 -39.96 34.93
C ASP A 726 37.83 -40.76 35.62
N VAL A 727 36.63 -40.14 35.77
CA VAL A 727 35.46 -40.71 36.42
C VAL A 727 34.41 -41.08 35.38
N ARG A 728 33.89 -42.30 35.41
CA ARG A 728 32.74 -42.70 34.59
C ARG A 728 31.48 -42.16 35.23
N ILE A 729 30.76 -41.29 34.49
CA ILE A 729 29.50 -40.70 34.95
C ILE A 729 28.33 -41.49 34.34
N ILE A 730 27.43 -42.01 35.19
CA ILE A 730 26.17 -42.65 34.76
C ILE A 730 25.02 -41.78 35.19
N ALA A 731 24.31 -41.16 34.22
CA ALA A 731 23.20 -40.28 34.49
C ALA A 731 21.86 -40.92 34.10
N ARG A 732 20.95 -41.02 35.07
CA ARG A 732 19.59 -41.50 34.83
C ARG A 732 18.66 -40.39 34.44
N ILE A 733 18.05 -40.49 33.23
CA ILE A 733 17.04 -39.56 32.73
C ILE A 733 15.81 -40.38 32.35
N ALA A 734 14.72 -40.24 33.13
CA ALA A 734 13.48 -40.99 32.93
C ALA A 734 12.76 -40.63 31.64
N ASP A 735 12.76 -39.35 31.24
CA ASP A 735 12.13 -38.86 30.01
C ASP A 735 12.97 -39.25 28.78
N ALA A 736 12.37 -40.04 27.87
CA ALA A 736 13.06 -40.55 26.68
C ALA A 736 13.46 -39.42 25.71
N GLU A 737 12.69 -38.34 25.63
CA GLU A 737 13.00 -37.21 24.77
C GLU A 737 14.16 -36.38 25.33
N ARG A 738 14.15 -36.09 26.63
CA ARG A 738 15.26 -35.40 27.31
C ARG A 738 16.55 -36.21 27.23
N ARG A 739 16.45 -37.53 27.45
CA ARG A 739 17.58 -38.44 27.31
C ARG A 739 18.17 -38.44 25.91
N GLN A 740 17.35 -38.42 24.85
CA GLN A 740 17.83 -38.33 23.48
C GLN A 740 18.58 -37.02 23.24
N ILE A 741 18.07 -35.87 23.73
CA ILE A 741 18.74 -34.57 23.62
C ILE A 741 20.06 -34.55 24.35
N ALA A 742 20.13 -35.19 25.54
CA ALA A 742 21.36 -35.37 26.33
C ALA A 742 22.40 -36.19 25.58
N CYS A 743 22.00 -37.33 24.99
CA CYS A 743 22.90 -38.16 24.17
C CYS A 743 23.46 -37.37 22.99
N VAL A 744 22.63 -36.61 22.30
CA VAL A 744 23.07 -35.76 21.17
C VAL A 744 23.99 -34.62 21.63
N ALA A 745 23.80 -34.09 22.84
CA ALA A 745 24.67 -33.07 23.40
C ALA A 745 26.07 -33.64 23.79
N ALA A 746 26.11 -34.86 24.29
CA ALA A 746 27.37 -35.53 24.71
C ALA A 746 28.15 -36.14 23.54
N ASP A 747 27.47 -36.48 22.42
CA ASP A 747 28.08 -37.19 21.30
C ASP A 747 29.31 -36.48 20.71
N GLY A 748 30.45 -37.18 20.69
CA GLY A 748 31.73 -36.63 20.22
C GLY A 748 32.29 -35.48 21.08
N PHE A 749 31.81 -35.32 22.33
CA PHE A 749 32.24 -34.26 23.22
C PHE A 749 32.92 -34.81 24.49
N VAL A 750 32.38 -35.87 25.10
CA VAL A 750 32.93 -36.60 26.22
C VAL A 750 32.77 -38.08 25.98
N GLU A 751 33.73 -38.90 26.50
CA GLU A 751 33.71 -40.35 26.32
C GLU A 751 33.34 -41.10 27.63
N ASN A 752 33.43 -40.41 28.77
CA ASN A 752 33.23 -40.94 30.11
C ASN A 752 31.79 -40.77 30.66
N LEU A 753 30.80 -40.53 29.78
CA LEU A 753 29.40 -40.27 30.16
C LEU A 753 28.46 -41.27 29.51
N GLU A 754 27.57 -41.85 30.31
CA GLU A 754 26.51 -42.77 29.86
C GLU A 754 25.14 -42.32 30.38
N PHE A 755 24.13 -42.30 29.50
CA PHE A 755 22.75 -41.97 29.86
C PHE A 755 21.90 -43.26 29.89
N VAL A 756 21.27 -43.53 31.05
CA VAL A 756 20.41 -44.68 31.27
C VAL A 756 18.96 -44.26 31.54
N SER A 757 18.01 -45.22 31.40
CA SER A 757 16.57 -45.01 31.61
C SER A 757 16.19 -44.89 33.07
#